data_eabc12daea8df02041aeee1ec7a8b432
#
_entry.id   eabc12daea8df02041aeee1ec7a8b432
#
_cell.length_a   1.000
_cell.length_b   1.000
_cell.length_c   1.000
_cell.angle_alpha   90.00
_cell.angle_beta   90.00
_cell.angle_gamma   90.00
#
_symmetry.space_group_name_H-M   'P 1'
#
loop_
_entity.id
_entity.type
_entity.pdbx_description
1 polymer ?
#
loop_
_entity_poly.entity_id
_entity_poly.type
_entity_poly.pdbx_seq_one_letter_code
_entity_poly.pdbx_strand_id
1 'polypeptide(L)'
;MTVSLPTITVRGVCPHDCPDTCGLVTTVDTSTGRAVGFRGDPDHPFTQGFLCQKVANYLDRVYHPERLKYPLRRVGKKGEGRFERISWDAAIREIGDRFKAIAAGPHGPQAILPYSYAGTMGKLQYASLDRAFFHKLGASQLDRTICATAGAVGCDITLGTRAAIDPESVVQSGYIVNWGSNTKVTNSHLWVLMHEARKRGAKIVTIDPHRSKTAEASDWWLPIRPGTDAALALGVMHCLFRDELEDEDYLEDYCVGVDELKARVKAEYSPAVVSRITGLPVADIERFAREYGTAGSAFGGPGFLRINYGMQRHGGGAMAVRTVSCLPAITGDWRYPGGGALLSTSKLYPFDDQFLTRPDLIPPGTRTVNMIQLAEALAGELPGPPIQALYVYNSNPAAVCPDQSRVLRGLSREDLFTVVHEQFQTDTADYADILLPATTQLEHFDIHNSYGHLYVQVNHPAIVPLAEAKPNTEVFRLLAAEMGFTDEQFGMSDEELARFCWNPSPLGERGRGEGESVAPTPSLLTPLQPGEGGTNPTFDQLLTDGPLRLNLPRDWRPFAEGGFPTPSGKCEFYSARELAAGRDPLPHYIPPHEDPQTKPELAAKYPLQLVTPPSPSFLNSTFANQEPQRKKAGPPTVEMHPADAAARGIRAGDVVRVFNDRGSLTVTAIVGDGIARGVVATLGLRWAKLTDERKNCNTLTSTKPTDQGGGAAFFDNLVQVERSEPDA
;
A
#
# COMPACT_ATOMS: atom_id res chain seq x y z
N MET A 1 17.24 24.26 40.42
CA MET A 1 15.78 24.31 40.21
C MET A 1 15.54 24.22 38.71
N THR A 2 15.10 23.08 38.20
CA THR A 2 14.67 22.94 36.82
C THR A 2 13.36 23.72 36.70
N VAL A 3 13.39 24.88 36.03
CA VAL A 3 12.16 25.61 35.65
C VAL A 3 11.39 24.66 34.70
N SER A 4 10.25 24.16 35.18
CA SER A 4 9.37 23.40 34.28
C SER A 4 8.81 24.40 33.26
N LEU A 5 9.10 24.18 31.99
CA LEU A 5 8.51 24.94 30.89
C LEU A 5 6.98 24.76 30.93
N PRO A 6 6.19 25.82 30.70
CA PRO A 6 4.75 25.69 30.57
C PRO A 6 4.45 24.90 29.29
N THR A 7 3.83 23.72 29.43
CA THR A 7 3.56 22.84 28.30
C THR A 7 2.09 22.45 28.23
N ILE A 8 1.62 22.22 27.01
CA ILE A 8 0.34 21.55 26.72
C ILE A 8 0.60 20.27 25.95
N THR A 9 -0.36 19.35 25.98
CA THR A 9 -0.33 18.14 25.16
C THR A 9 -1.44 18.17 24.12
N VAL A 10 -1.13 17.76 22.88
CA VAL A 10 -2.06 17.71 21.77
C VAL A 10 -2.08 16.29 21.23
N ARG A 11 -3.28 15.72 21.07
CA ARG A 11 -3.48 14.43 20.41
C ARG A 11 -3.37 14.58 18.89
N GLY A 12 -2.78 13.58 18.26
CA GLY A 12 -2.62 13.51 16.82
C GLY A 12 -2.58 12.06 16.34
N VAL A 13 -2.36 11.88 15.05
CA VAL A 13 -2.37 10.57 14.38
C VAL A 13 -1.11 10.43 13.54
N CYS A 14 -0.56 9.21 13.50
CA CYS A 14 0.53 8.89 12.60
C CYS A 14 -0.01 8.87 11.14
N PRO A 15 0.50 9.73 10.24
CA PRO A 15 -0.08 9.92 8.91
C PRO A 15 0.45 8.94 7.89
N HIS A 16 1.39 8.08 8.25
CA HIS A 16 2.14 7.29 7.30
C HIS A 16 1.34 6.07 6.79
N ASP A 17 1.70 5.61 5.59
CA ASP A 17 1.16 4.40 4.95
C ASP A 17 1.52 3.14 5.75
N CYS A 18 0.74 2.90 6.79
CA CYS A 18 0.90 1.82 7.75
C CYS A 18 -0.46 1.38 8.30
N PRO A 19 -0.73 0.07 8.38
CA PRO A 19 -2.01 -0.42 8.91
C PRO A 19 -2.26 -0.06 10.38
N ASP A 20 -1.20 0.26 11.12
CA ASP A 20 -1.33 0.55 12.55
C ASP A 20 -1.92 1.93 12.87
N THR A 21 -1.77 2.92 12.00
CA THR A 21 -2.32 4.30 12.16
C THR A 21 -2.30 4.77 13.61
N CYS A 22 -1.10 4.79 14.23
CA CYS A 22 -0.92 4.95 15.67
C CYS A 22 -1.45 6.29 16.18
N GLY A 23 -2.12 6.29 17.33
CA GLY A 23 -2.40 7.49 18.11
C GLY A 23 -1.11 8.11 18.65
N LEU A 24 -1.04 9.44 18.63
CA LEU A 24 0.12 10.24 19.02
C LEU A 24 -0.23 11.27 20.08
N VAL A 25 0.73 11.61 20.93
CA VAL A 25 0.66 12.75 21.86
C VAL A 25 1.92 13.60 21.67
N THR A 26 1.71 14.85 21.30
CA THR A 26 2.76 15.86 21.15
C THR A 26 2.74 16.81 22.34
N THR A 27 3.88 17.03 22.99
CA THR A 27 4.06 18.04 24.04
C THR A 27 4.62 19.32 23.42
N VAL A 28 3.93 20.43 23.62
CA VAL A 28 4.29 21.73 23.07
C VAL A 28 4.65 22.68 24.21
N ASP A 29 5.80 23.32 24.09
CA ASP A 29 6.18 24.47 24.94
C ASP A 29 5.36 25.69 24.53
N THR A 30 4.48 26.15 25.41
CA THR A 30 3.56 27.26 25.11
C THR A 30 4.27 28.62 25.02
N SER A 31 5.49 28.74 25.54
CA SER A 31 6.26 29.99 25.46
C SER A 31 6.90 30.19 24.09
N THR A 32 7.23 29.09 23.39
CA THR A 32 7.88 29.10 22.07
C THR A 32 7.00 28.60 20.95
N GLY A 33 5.89 27.93 21.25
CA GLY A 33 5.03 27.24 20.27
C GLY A 33 5.69 26.02 19.65
N ARG A 34 6.80 25.51 20.19
CA ARG A 34 7.55 24.39 19.64
C ARG A 34 7.14 23.07 20.29
N ALA A 35 7.03 22.02 19.47
CA ALA A 35 6.96 20.65 19.98
C ALA A 35 8.30 20.27 20.63
N VAL A 36 8.25 19.86 21.89
CA VAL A 36 9.42 19.47 22.70
C VAL A 36 9.36 18.03 23.18
N GLY A 37 8.22 17.34 23.00
CA GLY A 37 8.03 15.94 23.30
C GLY A 37 7.10 15.28 22.28
N PHE A 38 7.35 13.99 22.01
CA PHE A 38 6.56 13.21 21.07
C PHE A 38 6.54 11.73 21.50
N ARG A 39 5.37 11.16 21.61
CA ARG A 39 5.19 9.75 22.02
C ARG A 39 3.90 9.20 21.45
N GLY A 40 3.75 7.85 21.49
CA GLY A 40 2.47 7.22 21.23
C GLY A 40 1.44 7.56 22.31
N ASP A 41 0.17 7.57 21.92
CA ASP A 41 -0.95 7.78 22.83
C ASP A 41 -1.21 6.50 23.65
N PRO A 42 -0.97 6.48 24.97
CA PRO A 42 -1.20 5.31 25.80
C PRO A 42 -2.69 4.97 25.95
N ASP A 43 -3.58 5.94 25.71
CA ASP A 43 -5.02 5.75 25.81
C ASP A 43 -5.63 5.19 24.52
N HIS A 44 -4.86 5.09 23.43
CA HIS A 44 -5.34 4.47 22.20
C HIS A 44 -5.51 2.95 22.41
N PRO A 45 -6.74 2.39 22.29
CA PRO A 45 -7.01 1.02 22.71
C PRO A 45 -6.21 -0.05 21.95
N PHE A 46 -5.94 0.18 20.65
CA PHE A 46 -5.19 -0.74 19.81
C PHE A 46 -3.68 -0.54 19.87
N THR A 47 -3.19 0.72 19.83
CA THR A 47 -1.76 1.00 19.72
C THR A 47 -1.05 1.22 21.06
N GLN A 48 -1.79 1.50 22.15
CA GLN A 48 -1.36 1.47 23.55
C GLN A 48 -0.02 2.19 23.82
N GLY A 49 0.22 3.31 23.14
CA GLY A 49 1.43 4.11 23.32
C GLY A 49 2.71 3.56 22.70
N PHE A 50 2.68 2.39 22.07
CA PHE A 50 3.83 1.85 21.34
C PHE A 50 4.01 2.57 20.00
N LEU A 51 5.25 2.96 19.66
CA LEU A 51 5.63 3.50 18.37
C LEU A 51 6.73 2.67 17.72
N CYS A 52 6.63 2.47 16.42
CA CYS A 52 7.69 1.84 15.65
C CYS A 52 8.94 2.73 15.59
N GLN A 53 10.09 2.12 15.39
CA GLN A 53 11.39 2.80 15.33
C GLN A 53 11.51 3.90 14.25
N LYS A 54 10.63 3.89 13.22
CA LYS A 54 10.63 4.90 12.15
C LYS A 54 10.08 6.24 12.64
N VAL A 55 9.12 6.19 13.55
CA VAL A 55 8.34 7.34 14.00
C VAL A 55 8.74 7.81 15.42
N ALA A 56 9.43 6.97 16.21
CA ALA A 56 9.79 7.29 17.59
C ALA A 56 10.52 8.65 17.77
N ASN A 57 11.33 9.06 16.79
CA ASN A 57 12.07 10.32 16.80
C ASN A 57 11.52 11.32 15.76
N TYR A 58 10.19 11.45 15.69
CA TYR A 58 9.54 12.21 14.62
C TYR A 58 9.88 13.70 14.63
N LEU A 59 10.20 14.29 15.80
CA LEU A 59 10.59 15.70 15.90
C LEU A 59 11.88 16.02 15.11
N ASP A 60 12.78 15.04 14.95
CA ASP A 60 13.96 15.18 14.08
C ASP A 60 13.57 15.42 12.62
N ARG A 61 12.44 14.85 12.17
CA ARG A 61 11.88 15.09 10.85
C ARG A 61 11.20 16.46 10.77
N VAL A 62 10.40 16.82 11.77
CA VAL A 62 9.66 18.11 11.82
C VAL A 62 10.61 19.29 11.74
N TYR A 63 11.69 19.23 12.53
CA TYR A 63 12.67 20.31 12.64
C TYR A 63 13.96 20.06 11.86
N HIS A 64 13.93 19.12 10.91
CA HIS A 64 15.10 18.79 10.10
C HIS A 64 15.62 20.03 9.35
N PRO A 65 16.95 20.30 9.32
CA PRO A 65 17.49 21.49 8.69
C PRO A 65 17.16 21.59 7.19
N GLU A 66 17.04 20.46 6.51
CA GLU A 66 16.72 20.39 5.08
C GLU A 66 15.20 20.43 4.77
N ARG A 67 14.33 20.69 5.78
CA ARG A 67 12.91 20.93 5.53
C ARG A 67 12.73 22.12 4.58
N LEU A 68 11.91 21.91 3.54
CA LEU A 68 11.46 23.00 2.67
C LEU A 68 10.62 23.99 3.49
N LYS A 69 10.94 25.27 3.36
CA LYS A 69 10.36 26.35 4.18
C LYS A 69 9.64 27.41 3.36
N TYR A 70 9.99 27.53 2.11
CA TYR A 70 9.53 28.59 1.22
C TYR A 70 9.27 28.03 -0.18
N PRO A 71 8.36 28.62 -0.97
CA PRO A 71 8.25 28.31 -2.38
C PRO A 71 9.55 28.64 -3.13
N LEU A 72 9.91 27.77 -4.06
CA LEU A 72 11.17 27.84 -4.78
C LEU A 72 10.90 27.72 -6.29
N ARG A 73 11.64 28.47 -7.10
CA ARG A 73 11.68 28.37 -8.57
C ARG A 73 13.03 27.81 -9.01
N ARG A 74 13.02 26.93 -9.99
CA ARG A 74 14.24 26.35 -10.56
C ARG A 74 15.12 27.41 -11.21
N VAL A 75 16.43 27.27 -10.96
CA VAL A 75 17.50 27.96 -11.66
C VAL A 75 18.48 26.93 -12.20
N GLY A 76 18.73 26.92 -13.51
CA GLY A 76 19.56 25.91 -14.16
C GLY A 76 18.74 24.78 -14.81
N LYS A 77 19.41 23.65 -15.12
CA LYS A 77 18.80 22.50 -15.79
C LYS A 77 18.03 21.61 -14.81
N LYS A 78 17.04 20.90 -15.33
CA LYS A 78 16.32 19.87 -14.54
C LYS A 78 17.28 18.80 -14.04
N GLY A 79 17.09 18.34 -12.80
CA GLY A 79 17.96 17.36 -12.14
C GLY A 79 19.19 17.96 -11.44
N GLU A 80 19.52 19.24 -11.64
CA GLU A 80 20.60 19.91 -10.89
C GLU A 80 20.19 20.25 -9.44
N GLY A 81 18.88 20.30 -9.14
CA GLY A 81 18.37 20.59 -7.81
C GLY A 81 18.69 22.00 -7.29
N ARG A 82 18.86 22.98 -8.19
CA ARG A 82 19.18 24.39 -7.87
C ARG A 82 17.94 25.25 -7.96
N PHE A 83 17.67 26.02 -6.91
CA PHE A 83 16.47 26.81 -6.79
C PHE A 83 16.77 28.21 -6.21
N GLU A 84 15.88 29.16 -6.52
CA GLU A 84 15.77 30.46 -5.85
C GLU A 84 14.43 30.60 -5.15
N ARG A 85 14.38 31.36 -4.05
CA ARG A 85 13.14 31.61 -3.32
C ARG A 85 12.24 32.56 -4.11
N ILE A 86 10.93 32.24 -4.15
CA ILE A 86 9.86 33.12 -4.66
C ILE A 86 8.77 33.26 -3.60
N SER A 87 7.79 34.15 -3.82
CA SER A 87 6.62 34.25 -2.98
C SER A 87 5.57 33.20 -3.36
N TRP A 88 4.63 32.89 -2.43
CA TRP A 88 3.48 32.05 -2.73
C TRP A 88 2.63 32.63 -3.89
N ASP A 89 2.38 33.94 -3.91
CA ASP A 89 1.60 34.59 -4.98
C ASP A 89 2.26 34.40 -6.33
N ALA A 90 3.61 34.51 -6.41
CA ALA A 90 4.34 34.29 -7.64
C ALA A 90 4.26 32.80 -8.08
N ALA A 91 4.39 31.86 -7.14
CA ALA A 91 4.29 30.43 -7.42
C ALA A 91 2.89 30.03 -7.90
N ILE A 92 1.85 30.44 -7.19
CA ILE A 92 0.45 30.11 -7.53
C ILE A 92 0.06 30.70 -8.89
N ARG A 93 0.42 31.97 -9.14
CA ARG A 93 0.16 32.64 -10.44
C ARG A 93 0.87 31.91 -11.58
N GLU A 94 2.16 31.59 -11.44
CA GLU A 94 2.90 30.89 -12.48
C GLU A 94 2.31 29.51 -12.80
N ILE A 95 1.92 28.74 -11.77
CA ILE A 95 1.25 27.45 -11.92
C ILE A 95 -0.10 27.63 -12.62
N GLY A 96 -0.92 28.57 -12.17
CA GLY A 96 -2.22 28.88 -12.77
C GLY A 96 -2.13 29.30 -14.22
N ASP A 97 -1.21 30.22 -14.54
CA ASP A 97 -0.99 30.68 -15.91
C ASP A 97 -0.56 29.54 -16.83
N ARG A 98 0.35 28.67 -16.38
CA ARG A 98 0.78 27.48 -17.12
C ARG A 98 -0.38 26.51 -17.35
N PHE A 99 -1.18 26.24 -16.31
CA PHE A 99 -2.33 25.34 -16.44
C PHE A 99 -3.40 25.90 -17.38
N LYS A 100 -3.71 27.21 -17.29
CA LYS A 100 -4.64 27.89 -18.21
C LYS A 100 -4.13 27.81 -19.66
N ALA A 101 -2.83 28.07 -19.87
CA ALA A 101 -2.22 28.02 -21.20
C ALA A 101 -2.26 26.60 -21.81
N ILE A 102 -1.93 25.58 -21.03
CA ILE A 102 -1.98 24.18 -21.48
C ILE A 102 -3.44 23.77 -21.76
N ALA A 103 -4.37 24.08 -20.85
CA ALA A 103 -5.78 23.73 -21.01
C ALA A 103 -6.42 24.38 -22.24
N ALA A 104 -6.03 25.59 -22.57
CA ALA A 104 -6.48 26.30 -23.79
C ALA A 104 -5.71 25.90 -25.06
N GLY A 105 -4.61 25.16 -24.92
CA GLY A 105 -3.75 24.73 -26.02
C GLY A 105 -4.31 23.55 -26.82
N PRO A 106 -3.61 23.12 -27.89
CA PRO A 106 -4.10 22.08 -28.80
C PRO A 106 -4.30 20.69 -28.17
N HIS A 107 -3.66 20.43 -27.04
CA HIS A 107 -3.72 19.15 -26.33
C HIS A 107 -4.78 19.15 -25.19
N GLY A 108 -5.30 20.32 -24.84
CA GLY A 108 -6.30 20.47 -23.78
C GLY A 108 -5.80 20.11 -22.38
N PRO A 109 -6.72 20.13 -21.38
CA PRO A 109 -6.37 19.94 -19.98
C PRO A 109 -5.84 18.51 -19.67
N GLN A 110 -6.13 17.52 -20.51
CA GLN A 110 -5.60 16.16 -20.35
C GLN A 110 -4.07 16.05 -20.61
N ALA A 111 -3.41 17.11 -21.07
CA ALA A 111 -1.95 17.22 -21.09
C ALA A 111 -1.35 17.55 -19.69
N ILE A 112 -2.20 17.78 -18.70
CA ILE A 112 -1.82 17.95 -17.29
C ILE A 112 -2.05 16.62 -16.56
N LEU A 113 -1.04 16.10 -15.87
CA LEU A 113 -1.12 14.87 -15.08
C LEU A 113 -0.84 15.18 -13.61
N PRO A 114 -1.82 15.03 -12.68
CA PRO A 114 -1.53 14.96 -11.26
C PRO A 114 -0.89 13.62 -10.90
N TYR A 115 0.11 13.62 -10.03
CA TYR A 115 0.76 12.40 -9.56
C TYR A 115 0.86 12.41 -8.04
N SER A 116 0.13 11.52 -7.37
CA SER A 116 0.15 11.42 -5.91
C SER A 116 -0.14 9.99 -5.44
N TYR A 117 0.36 9.69 -4.24
CA TYR A 117 0.04 8.46 -3.54
C TYR A 117 0.09 8.68 -2.02
N ALA A 118 0.31 7.62 -1.24
CA ALA A 118 0.20 7.56 0.22
C ALA A 118 1.37 8.23 0.98
N GLY A 119 1.75 9.45 0.64
CA GLY A 119 2.70 10.27 1.43
C GLY A 119 2.11 10.69 2.78
N THR A 120 0.78 10.83 2.83
CA THR A 120 -0.05 10.88 4.04
C THR A 120 -1.28 10.01 3.83
N MET A 121 -1.89 9.51 4.90
CA MET A 121 -3.11 8.69 4.87
C MET A 121 -4.33 9.39 5.46
N GLY A 122 -4.19 10.61 5.94
CA GLY A 122 -5.31 11.43 6.37
C GLY A 122 -6.22 11.80 5.19
N LYS A 123 -7.53 11.73 5.39
CA LYS A 123 -8.52 11.88 4.32
C LYS A 123 -8.42 13.19 3.57
N LEU A 124 -8.18 14.29 4.29
CA LEU A 124 -8.17 15.63 3.69
C LEU A 124 -6.89 15.90 2.92
N GLN A 125 -5.73 15.53 3.49
CA GLN A 125 -4.45 15.80 2.85
C GLN A 125 -4.04 14.73 1.82
N TYR A 126 -4.73 13.57 1.81
CA TYR A 126 -4.49 12.48 0.87
C TYR A 126 -5.32 12.57 -0.41
N ALA A 127 -6.65 12.78 -0.27
CA ALA A 127 -7.56 12.71 -1.39
C ALA A 127 -8.85 13.52 -1.13
N SER A 128 -8.80 14.83 -1.34
CA SER A 128 -9.94 15.74 -1.18
C SER A 128 -9.93 16.85 -2.24
N LEU A 129 -9.65 18.07 -1.86
CA LEU A 129 -9.61 19.24 -2.76
C LEU A 129 -8.62 19.09 -3.92
N ASP A 130 -7.57 18.31 -3.74
CA ASP A 130 -6.63 17.95 -4.80
C ASP A 130 -7.34 17.23 -5.96
N ARG A 131 -8.18 16.24 -5.62
CA ARG A 131 -8.97 15.50 -6.63
C ARG A 131 -10.01 16.40 -7.26
N ALA A 132 -10.81 17.09 -6.44
CA ALA A 132 -11.85 18.02 -6.91
C ALA A 132 -11.26 19.06 -7.88
N PHE A 133 -10.08 19.61 -7.58
CA PHE A 133 -9.38 20.57 -8.42
C PHE A 133 -9.03 20.00 -9.80
N PHE A 134 -8.36 18.85 -9.86
CA PHE A 134 -7.97 18.26 -11.13
C PHE A 134 -9.14 17.68 -11.91
N HIS A 135 -10.19 17.20 -11.23
CA HIS A 135 -11.45 16.81 -11.86
C HIS A 135 -12.12 18.02 -12.53
N LYS A 136 -12.26 19.13 -11.83
CA LYS A 136 -12.81 20.38 -12.35
C LYS A 136 -12.00 20.95 -13.51
N LEU A 137 -10.67 20.86 -13.43
CA LEU A 137 -9.78 21.30 -14.50
C LEU A 137 -9.92 20.42 -15.76
N GLY A 138 -10.40 19.20 -15.65
CA GLY A 138 -10.45 18.22 -16.74
C GLY A 138 -9.09 17.59 -17.05
N ALA A 139 -8.17 17.57 -16.08
CA ALA A 139 -6.85 16.95 -16.21
C ALA A 139 -6.94 15.43 -16.39
N SER A 140 -5.88 14.80 -16.91
CA SER A 140 -5.76 13.34 -16.93
C SER A 140 -5.96 12.78 -15.55
N GLN A 141 -6.70 11.66 -15.43
CA GLN A 141 -6.83 10.93 -14.17
C GLN A 141 -5.60 10.07 -13.91
N LEU A 142 -5.24 9.93 -12.63
CA LEU A 142 -4.21 8.98 -12.22
C LEU A 142 -4.85 7.75 -11.58
N ASP A 143 -4.63 6.58 -12.17
CA ASP A 143 -4.99 5.31 -11.54
C ASP A 143 -3.91 4.91 -10.53
N ARG A 144 -4.27 4.84 -9.26
CA ARG A 144 -3.35 4.68 -8.13
C ARG A 144 -3.18 3.22 -7.73
N THR A 145 -2.48 2.50 -8.57
CA THR A 145 -2.42 1.03 -8.58
C THR A 145 -1.20 0.43 -7.89
N ILE A 146 -0.17 1.23 -7.60
CA ILE A 146 1.17 0.74 -7.21
C ILE A 146 1.20 -0.16 -5.96
N CYS A 147 0.16 -0.16 -5.12
CA CYS A 147 0.17 -0.86 -3.83
C CYS A 147 -0.87 -1.98 -3.74
N ALA A 148 -2.16 -1.66 -3.59
CA ALA A 148 -3.16 -2.54 -3.01
C ALA A 148 -4.26 -3.03 -3.99
N THR A 149 -4.30 -2.51 -5.21
CA THR A 149 -5.43 -2.71 -6.12
C THR A 149 -5.58 -4.16 -6.60
N ALA A 150 -4.49 -4.84 -6.88
CA ALA A 150 -4.54 -6.24 -7.31
C ALA A 150 -5.20 -7.14 -6.25
N GLY A 151 -4.77 -7.03 -4.99
CA GLY A 151 -5.35 -7.80 -3.90
C GLY A 151 -6.79 -7.41 -3.59
N ALA A 152 -7.12 -6.11 -3.70
CA ALA A 152 -8.50 -5.66 -3.55
C ALA A 152 -9.42 -6.33 -4.58
N VAL A 153 -9.03 -6.32 -5.86
CA VAL A 153 -9.77 -7.00 -6.94
C VAL A 153 -9.87 -8.49 -6.69
N GLY A 154 -8.77 -9.16 -6.28
CA GLY A 154 -8.77 -10.58 -5.95
C GLY A 154 -9.79 -10.94 -4.86
N CYS A 155 -9.85 -10.16 -3.77
CA CYS A 155 -10.87 -10.34 -2.74
C CYS A 155 -12.28 -10.03 -3.25
N ASP A 156 -12.47 -8.96 -4.03
CA ASP A 156 -13.78 -8.55 -4.54
C ASP A 156 -14.40 -9.61 -5.48
N ILE A 157 -13.59 -10.36 -6.20
CA ILE A 157 -14.08 -11.44 -7.08
C ILE A 157 -14.68 -12.58 -6.24
N THR A 158 -14.06 -12.94 -5.12
CA THR A 158 -14.46 -14.09 -4.29
C THR A 158 -15.43 -13.70 -3.18
N LEU A 159 -15.13 -12.59 -2.48
CA LEU A 159 -15.85 -12.19 -1.25
C LEU A 159 -16.79 -11.00 -1.47
N GLY A 160 -16.72 -10.33 -2.63
CA GLY A 160 -17.46 -9.09 -2.92
C GLY A 160 -16.89 -7.86 -2.21
N THR A 161 -15.89 -8.03 -1.36
CA THR A 161 -15.25 -6.96 -0.60
C THR A 161 -13.83 -7.38 -0.21
N ARG A 162 -13.06 -6.45 0.36
CA ARG A 162 -11.74 -6.77 0.92
C ARG A 162 -11.90 -7.69 2.12
N ALA A 163 -11.05 -8.72 2.20
CA ALA A 163 -11.03 -9.62 3.35
C ALA A 163 -10.73 -8.83 4.63
N ALA A 164 -11.63 -8.90 5.61
CA ALA A 164 -11.47 -8.27 6.90
C ALA A 164 -12.24 -9.04 7.98
N ILE A 165 -11.65 -9.11 9.16
CA ILE A 165 -12.27 -9.52 10.43
C ILE A 165 -12.05 -8.41 11.44
N ASP A 166 -12.57 -8.53 12.65
CA ASP A 166 -12.10 -7.72 13.78
C ASP A 166 -10.64 -8.08 14.09
N PRO A 167 -9.64 -7.18 13.85
CA PRO A 167 -8.24 -7.51 14.09
C PRO A 167 -7.92 -7.83 15.56
N GLU A 168 -8.74 -7.32 16.52
CA GLU A 168 -8.56 -7.60 17.95
C GLU A 168 -8.93 -9.05 18.28
N SER A 169 -9.77 -9.71 17.45
CA SER A 169 -10.18 -11.10 17.65
C SER A 169 -9.07 -12.13 17.35
N VAL A 170 -7.99 -11.73 16.66
CA VAL A 170 -6.85 -12.62 16.31
C VAL A 170 -6.23 -13.33 17.53
N VAL A 171 -6.40 -12.78 18.73
CA VAL A 171 -6.00 -13.46 19.99
C VAL A 171 -6.71 -14.79 20.23
N GLN A 172 -7.79 -15.08 19.51
CA GLN A 172 -8.56 -16.33 19.59
C GLN A 172 -8.20 -17.34 18.50
N SER A 173 -7.33 -16.96 17.55
CA SER A 173 -6.89 -17.86 16.49
C SER A 173 -6.01 -18.98 17.02
N GLY A 174 -6.15 -20.19 16.45
CA GLY A 174 -5.29 -21.35 16.77
C GLY A 174 -4.15 -21.54 15.78
N TYR A 175 -4.37 -21.18 14.51
CA TYR A 175 -3.37 -21.32 13.45
C TYR A 175 -3.27 -20.03 12.62
N ILE A 176 -2.16 -19.33 12.75
CA ILE A 176 -1.96 -18.00 12.18
C ILE A 176 -0.97 -18.07 11.02
N VAL A 177 -1.41 -17.68 9.83
CA VAL A 177 -0.57 -17.68 8.63
C VAL A 177 -0.28 -16.24 8.19
N ASN A 178 0.98 -15.83 8.25
CA ASN A 178 1.47 -14.61 7.61
C ASN A 178 1.84 -14.93 6.16
N TRP A 179 1.01 -14.56 5.20
CA TRP A 179 1.20 -14.86 3.79
C TRP A 179 1.66 -13.62 3.03
N GLY A 180 2.91 -13.61 2.55
CA GLY A 180 3.52 -12.44 1.91
C GLY A 180 3.56 -11.22 2.81
N SER A 181 3.74 -11.41 4.14
CA SER A 181 3.58 -10.38 5.17
C SER A 181 4.72 -10.37 6.18
N ASN A 182 5.42 -9.24 6.28
CA ASN A 182 6.38 -9.00 7.36
C ASN A 182 5.69 -8.27 8.55
N THR A 183 4.65 -8.89 9.12
CA THR A 183 3.74 -8.31 10.11
C THR A 183 4.47 -7.70 11.31
N LYS A 184 5.51 -8.35 11.82
CA LYS A 184 6.33 -7.86 12.95
C LYS A 184 6.94 -6.47 12.71
N VAL A 185 7.15 -6.10 11.44
CA VAL A 185 7.76 -4.81 11.05
C VAL A 185 6.75 -3.84 10.47
N THR A 186 5.78 -4.34 9.70
CA THR A 186 4.85 -3.50 8.92
C THR A 186 3.47 -3.36 9.53
N ASN A 187 3.13 -4.18 10.56
CA ASN A 187 1.87 -4.16 11.31
C ASN A 187 2.14 -4.61 12.76
N SER A 188 3.00 -3.85 13.42
CA SER A 188 3.61 -4.28 14.69
C SER A 188 2.60 -4.50 15.81
N HIS A 189 1.47 -3.79 15.83
CA HIS A 189 0.44 -3.95 16.85
C HIS A 189 -0.36 -5.23 16.64
N LEU A 190 -0.67 -5.60 15.39
CA LEU A 190 -1.28 -6.90 15.09
C LEU A 190 -0.33 -8.05 15.46
N TRP A 191 0.99 -7.85 15.29
CA TRP A 191 1.97 -8.86 15.72
C TRP A 191 1.94 -9.11 17.23
N VAL A 192 1.68 -8.09 18.04
CA VAL A 192 1.51 -8.25 19.50
C VAL A 192 0.31 -9.16 19.78
N LEU A 193 -0.83 -8.96 19.10
CA LEU A 193 -2.01 -9.80 19.26
C LEU A 193 -1.77 -11.25 18.81
N MET A 194 -1.06 -11.45 17.69
CA MET A 194 -0.64 -12.79 17.23
C MET A 194 0.24 -13.48 18.27
N HIS A 195 1.13 -12.72 18.93
CA HIS A 195 1.97 -13.27 19.99
C HIS A 195 1.18 -13.64 21.25
N GLU A 196 0.13 -12.89 21.60
CA GLU A 196 -0.80 -13.26 22.67
C GLU A 196 -1.57 -14.54 22.33
N ALA A 197 -2.03 -14.72 21.08
CA ALA A 197 -2.60 -15.99 20.62
C ALA A 197 -1.61 -17.16 20.79
N ARG A 198 -0.33 -16.93 20.38
CA ARG A 198 0.74 -17.93 20.53
C ARG A 198 0.96 -18.36 22.00
N LYS A 199 0.89 -17.42 22.96
CA LYS A 199 0.98 -17.74 24.39
C LYS A 199 -0.16 -18.65 24.86
N ARG A 200 -1.27 -18.66 24.12
CA ARG A 200 -2.46 -19.52 24.36
C ARG A 200 -2.39 -20.85 23.62
N GLY A 201 -1.33 -21.11 22.85
CA GLY A 201 -1.13 -22.36 22.12
C GLY A 201 -1.23 -22.25 20.60
N ALA A 202 -1.53 -21.06 20.06
CA ALA A 202 -1.59 -20.88 18.61
C ALA A 202 -0.23 -21.10 17.96
N LYS A 203 -0.24 -21.63 16.73
CA LYS A 203 0.94 -21.78 15.90
C LYS A 203 1.01 -20.65 14.86
N ILE A 204 2.17 -20.02 14.72
CA ILE A 204 2.43 -18.97 13.73
C ILE A 204 3.29 -19.53 12.59
N VAL A 205 2.78 -19.44 11.37
CA VAL A 205 3.45 -19.85 10.14
C VAL A 205 3.67 -18.62 9.26
N THR A 206 4.81 -18.56 8.57
CA THR A 206 5.07 -17.51 7.57
C THR A 206 5.43 -18.14 6.23
N ILE A 207 4.70 -17.72 5.19
CA ILE A 207 4.93 -18.07 3.79
C ILE A 207 5.55 -16.85 3.11
N ASP A 208 6.84 -16.92 2.78
CA ASP A 208 7.60 -15.79 2.25
C ASP A 208 8.90 -16.32 1.59
N PRO A 209 9.29 -15.88 0.40
CA PRO A 209 10.56 -16.28 -0.23
C PRO A 209 11.79 -15.81 0.56
N HIS A 210 11.65 -14.78 1.38
CA HIS A 210 12.68 -14.18 2.21
C HIS A 210 12.39 -14.42 3.70
N ARG A 211 13.39 -14.85 4.47
CA ARG A 211 13.28 -15.06 5.92
C ARG A 211 13.23 -13.72 6.65
N SER A 212 12.10 -13.04 6.47
CA SER A 212 11.82 -11.74 7.08
C SER A 212 11.85 -11.80 8.62
N LYS A 213 11.82 -10.64 9.31
CA LYS A 213 11.73 -10.59 10.78
C LYS A 213 10.50 -11.30 11.35
N THR A 214 9.44 -11.41 10.58
CA THR A 214 8.27 -12.21 10.92
C THR A 214 8.57 -13.69 10.78
N ALA A 215 9.17 -14.11 9.67
CA ALA A 215 9.56 -15.49 9.42
C ALA A 215 10.59 -16.01 10.47
N GLU A 216 11.57 -15.18 10.85
CA GLU A 216 12.51 -15.49 11.94
C GLU A 216 11.82 -15.74 13.30
N ALA A 217 10.69 -15.05 13.54
CA ALA A 217 9.96 -15.11 14.80
C ALA A 217 8.78 -16.10 14.79
N SER A 218 8.48 -16.72 13.65
CA SER A 218 7.41 -17.71 13.47
C SER A 218 7.86 -19.12 13.87
N ASP A 219 6.90 -19.99 14.14
CA ASP A 219 7.16 -21.40 14.48
C ASP A 219 7.56 -22.21 13.26
N TRP A 220 7.15 -21.77 12.07
CA TRP A 220 7.48 -22.42 10.81
C TRP A 220 7.56 -21.39 9.67
N TRP A 221 8.63 -21.45 8.87
CA TRP A 221 8.81 -20.68 7.66
C TRP A 221 8.79 -21.60 6.43
N LEU A 222 7.97 -21.23 5.45
CA LEU A 222 7.84 -21.89 4.15
C LEU A 222 8.47 -20.99 3.07
N PRO A 223 9.69 -21.31 2.59
CA PRO A 223 10.40 -20.51 1.58
C PRO A 223 9.86 -20.78 0.18
N ILE A 224 8.68 -20.23 -0.11
CA ILE A 224 8.01 -20.40 -1.41
C ILE A 224 8.78 -19.71 -2.54
N ARG A 225 8.77 -20.27 -3.75
CA ARG A 225 9.24 -19.55 -4.94
C ARG A 225 8.35 -18.31 -5.17
N PRO A 226 8.93 -17.12 -5.46
CA PRO A 226 8.17 -15.89 -5.68
C PRO A 226 7.08 -16.04 -6.75
N GLY A 227 5.85 -15.55 -6.46
CA GLY A 227 4.73 -15.55 -7.39
C GLY A 227 4.00 -16.88 -7.58
N THR A 228 4.24 -17.87 -6.73
CA THR A 228 3.60 -19.20 -6.83
C THR A 228 2.52 -19.44 -5.74
N ASP A 229 2.07 -18.38 -5.11
CA ASP A 229 1.11 -18.39 -4.00
C ASP A 229 -0.22 -19.05 -4.36
N ALA A 230 -0.78 -18.74 -5.54
CA ALA A 230 -2.00 -19.38 -6.03
C ALA A 230 -1.83 -20.89 -6.18
N ALA A 231 -0.68 -21.35 -6.70
CA ALA A 231 -0.42 -22.79 -6.85
C ALA A 231 -0.36 -23.49 -5.48
N LEU A 232 0.27 -22.86 -4.46
CA LEU A 232 0.29 -23.40 -3.11
C LEU A 232 -1.13 -23.50 -2.54
N ALA A 233 -1.93 -22.44 -2.65
CA ALA A 233 -3.29 -22.43 -2.13
C ALA A 233 -4.17 -23.51 -2.82
N LEU A 234 -4.05 -23.68 -4.13
CA LEU A 234 -4.76 -24.74 -4.87
C LEU A 234 -4.31 -26.14 -4.44
N GLY A 235 -3.01 -26.34 -4.17
CA GLY A 235 -2.51 -27.61 -3.63
C GLY A 235 -3.00 -27.87 -2.21
N VAL A 236 -3.13 -26.84 -1.39
CA VAL A 236 -3.75 -26.94 -0.05
C VAL A 236 -5.22 -27.34 -0.17
N MET A 237 -5.97 -26.71 -1.07
CA MET A 237 -7.38 -27.08 -1.35
C MET A 237 -7.49 -28.54 -1.81
N HIS A 238 -6.59 -29.00 -2.70
CA HIS A 238 -6.54 -30.40 -3.11
C HIS A 238 -6.43 -31.34 -1.89
N CYS A 239 -5.52 -31.04 -0.95
CA CYS A 239 -5.34 -31.84 0.24
C CYS A 239 -6.56 -31.77 1.18
N LEU A 240 -7.14 -30.58 1.40
CA LEU A 240 -8.32 -30.41 2.22
C LEU A 240 -9.49 -31.27 1.72
N PHE A 241 -9.79 -31.21 0.40
CA PHE A 241 -10.85 -32.03 -0.21
C PHE A 241 -10.51 -33.52 -0.29
N ARG A 242 -9.23 -33.89 -0.42
CA ARG A 242 -8.81 -35.30 -0.42
C ARG A 242 -8.96 -35.94 0.96
N ASP A 243 -8.64 -35.17 2.00
CA ASP A 243 -8.56 -35.64 3.38
C ASP A 243 -9.83 -35.34 4.19
N GLU A 244 -10.91 -34.87 3.51
CA GLU A 244 -12.23 -34.56 4.08
C GLU A 244 -12.12 -33.57 5.28
N LEU A 245 -11.36 -32.47 5.07
CA LEU A 245 -11.11 -31.43 6.07
C LEU A 245 -11.87 -30.12 5.76
N GLU A 246 -12.74 -30.12 4.76
CA GLU A 246 -13.63 -29.01 4.47
C GLU A 246 -14.84 -28.97 5.41
N ASP A 247 -15.41 -27.76 5.61
CA ASP A 247 -16.72 -27.56 6.27
C ASP A 247 -17.83 -27.70 5.20
N GLU A 248 -18.37 -28.93 5.03
CA GLU A 248 -19.36 -29.19 4.00
C GLU A 248 -20.62 -28.33 4.16
N ASP A 249 -21.13 -28.14 5.38
CA ASP A 249 -22.32 -27.33 5.65
C ASP A 249 -22.08 -25.86 5.25
N TYR A 250 -20.88 -25.32 5.52
CA TYR A 250 -20.56 -23.95 5.13
C TYR A 250 -20.45 -23.81 3.61
N LEU A 251 -19.88 -24.79 2.94
CA LEU A 251 -19.76 -24.81 1.47
C LEU A 251 -21.11 -24.88 0.79
N GLU A 252 -22.03 -25.73 1.27
CA GLU A 252 -23.37 -25.90 0.70
C GLU A 252 -24.21 -24.61 0.90
N ASP A 253 -24.19 -24.07 2.11
CA ASP A 253 -25.02 -22.93 2.46
C ASP A 253 -24.54 -21.62 1.84
N TYR A 254 -23.21 -21.38 1.83
CA TYR A 254 -22.65 -20.03 1.61
C TYR A 254 -21.65 -19.93 0.45
N CYS A 255 -21.42 -20.98 -0.33
CA CYS A 255 -20.47 -20.93 -1.46
C CYS A 255 -21.13 -21.31 -2.78
N VAL A 256 -20.55 -20.86 -3.90
CA VAL A 256 -20.91 -21.29 -5.27
C VAL A 256 -19.66 -21.71 -6.05
N GLY A 257 -19.81 -22.72 -6.92
CA GLY A 257 -18.71 -23.25 -7.73
C GLY A 257 -17.80 -24.24 -6.99
N VAL A 258 -18.33 -24.89 -5.94
CA VAL A 258 -17.59 -25.83 -5.08
C VAL A 258 -17.17 -27.06 -5.91
N ASP A 259 -18.08 -27.67 -6.66
CA ASP A 259 -17.80 -28.87 -7.44
C ASP A 259 -16.82 -28.61 -8.57
N GLU A 260 -16.95 -27.47 -9.24
CA GLU A 260 -16.03 -27.04 -10.30
C GLU A 260 -14.62 -26.82 -9.74
N LEU A 261 -14.50 -26.18 -8.56
CA LEU A 261 -13.21 -25.99 -7.90
C LEU A 261 -12.62 -27.33 -7.44
N LYS A 262 -13.40 -28.22 -6.82
CA LYS A 262 -12.98 -29.58 -6.43
C LYS A 262 -12.46 -30.35 -7.64
N ALA A 263 -13.18 -30.32 -8.76
CA ALA A 263 -12.77 -30.99 -10.00
C ALA A 263 -11.43 -30.45 -10.51
N ARG A 264 -11.27 -29.13 -10.57
CA ARG A 264 -10.04 -28.46 -11.02
C ARG A 264 -8.84 -28.83 -10.15
N VAL A 265 -8.94 -28.63 -8.83
CA VAL A 265 -7.77 -28.87 -7.95
C VAL A 265 -7.37 -30.34 -7.94
N LYS A 266 -8.35 -31.25 -8.05
CA LYS A 266 -8.09 -32.69 -8.15
C LYS A 266 -7.34 -33.06 -9.44
N ALA A 267 -7.70 -32.45 -10.55
CA ALA A 267 -7.12 -32.75 -11.87
C ALA A 267 -5.73 -32.12 -12.05
N GLU A 268 -5.52 -30.86 -11.58
CA GLU A 268 -4.39 -30.05 -12.01
C GLU A 268 -3.37 -29.77 -10.89
N TYR A 269 -3.77 -29.78 -9.61
CA TYR A 269 -2.96 -29.26 -8.49
C TYR A 269 -2.67 -30.29 -7.41
N SER A 270 -2.26 -31.51 -7.83
CA SER A 270 -1.77 -32.50 -6.85
C SER A 270 -0.52 -31.95 -6.11
N PRO A 271 -0.25 -32.37 -4.86
CA PRO A 271 0.92 -31.93 -4.10
C PRO A 271 2.25 -32.09 -4.87
N ALA A 272 2.38 -33.13 -5.71
CA ALA A 272 3.55 -33.33 -6.54
C ALA A 272 3.69 -32.28 -7.67
N VAL A 273 2.58 -31.85 -8.28
CA VAL A 273 2.57 -30.76 -9.26
C VAL A 273 2.93 -29.44 -8.58
N VAL A 274 2.27 -29.14 -7.46
CA VAL A 274 2.47 -27.91 -6.68
C VAL A 274 3.90 -27.81 -6.15
N SER A 275 4.50 -28.92 -5.71
CA SER A 275 5.90 -28.97 -5.29
C SER A 275 6.86 -28.51 -6.40
N ARG A 276 6.63 -28.94 -7.66
CA ARG A 276 7.45 -28.49 -8.80
C ARG A 276 7.30 -27.00 -9.08
N ILE A 277 6.09 -26.46 -8.93
CA ILE A 277 5.81 -25.04 -9.16
C ILE A 277 6.41 -24.20 -8.03
N THR A 278 6.12 -24.53 -6.78
CA THR A 278 6.45 -23.71 -5.60
C THR A 278 7.87 -23.90 -5.07
N GLY A 279 8.50 -25.03 -5.40
CA GLY A 279 9.79 -25.44 -4.83
C GLY A 279 9.68 -26.01 -3.41
N LEU A 280 8.50 -26.07 -2.82
CA LEU A 280 8.27 -26.65 -1.49
C LEU A 280 8.24 -28.19 -1.56
N PRO A 281 8.75 -28.91 -0.56
CA PRO A 281 8.58 -30.34 -0.45
C PRO A 281 7.11 -30.78 -0.38
N VAL A 282 6.73 -31.88 -1.01
CA VAL A 282 5.37 -32.43 -0.94
C VAL A 282 4.90 -32.59 0.51
N ALA A 283 5.77 -33.10 1.37
CA ALA A 283 5.46 -33.31 2.79
C ALA A 283 5.11 -31.99 3.53
N ASP A 284 5.73 -30.87 3.14
CA ASP A 284 5.44 -29.55 3.73
C ASP A 284 4.09 -29.02 3.26
N ILE A 285 3.74 -29.24 1.98
CA ILE A 285 2.43 -28.85 1.44
C ILE A 285 1.31 -29.64 2.14
N GLU A 286 1.45 -30.95 2.26
CA GLU A 286 0.47 -31.82 2.93
C GLU A 286 0.38 -31.54 4.44
N ARG A 287 1.52 -31.28 5.07
CA ARG A 287 1.54 -30.87 6.48
C ARG A 287 0.83 -29.54 6.71
N PHE A 288 1.09 -28.53 5.86
CA PHE A 288 0.46 -27.23 5.97
C PHE A 288 -1.05 -27.34 5.79
N ALA A 289 -1.51 -28.07 4.77
CA ALA A 289 -2.94 -28.29 4.54
C ALA A 289 -3.64 -28.96 5.73
N ARG A 290 -3.03 -30.01 6.29
CA ARG A 290 -3.57 -30.73 7.43
C ARG A 290 -3.63 -29.85 8.68
N GLU A 291 -2.52 -29.17 9.02
CA GLU A 291 -2.47 -28.30 10.19
C GLU A 291 -3.47 -27.14 10.09
N TYR A 292 -3.65 -26.56 8.89
CA TYR A 292 -4.62 -25.50 8.64
C TYR A 292 -6.06 -26.03 8.73
N GLY A 293 -6.38 -27.16 8.07
CA GLY A 293 -7.70 -27.77 8.07
C GLY A 293 -8.14 -28.34 9.43
N THR A 294 -7.17 -28.61 10.34
CA THR A 294 -7.48 -29.09 11.70
C THR A 294 -7.19 -28.03 12.78
N ALA A 295 -7.12 -26.75 12.42
CA ALA A 295 -6.71 -25.67 13.33
C ALA A 295 -7.51 -25.68 14.66
N GLY A 296 -8.82 -25.81 14.59
CA GLY A 296 -9.71 -25.85 15.77
C GLY A 296 -9.39 -26.99 16.73
N SER A 297 -9.24 -28.21 16.22
CA SER A 297 -8.99 -29.41 17.04
C SER A 297 -7.52 -29.54 17.47
N ALA A 298 -6.58 -29.11 16.64
CA ALA A 298 -5.15 -29.29 16.91
C ALA A 298 -4.54 -28.13 17.73
N PHE A 299 -5.04 -26.91 17.58
CA PHE A 299 -4.44 -25.71 18.18
C PHE A 299 -5.43 -24.86 18.99
N GLY A 300 -6.68 -25.32 19.15
CA GLY A 300 -7.66 -24.73 20.06
C GLY A 300 -8.34 -23.44 19.55
N GLY A 301 -8.24 -23.12 18.27
CA GLY A 301 -8.88 -21.97 17.64
C GLY A 301 -8.84 -22.04 16.11
N PRO A 302 -9.62 -21.21 15.40
CA PRO A 302 -9.73 -21.24 13.94
C PRO A 302 -8.43 -20.82 13.22
N GLY A 303 -8.38 -21.11 11.92
CA GLY A 303 -7.35 -20.61 11.02
C GLY A 303 -7.53 -19.13 10.71
N PHE A 304 -6.45 -18.37 10.76
CA PHE A 304 -6.38 -16.96 10.39
C PHE A 304 -5.32 -16.69 9.34
N LEU A 305 -5.70 -16.01 8.26
CA LEU A 305 -4.81 -15.62 7.18
C LEU A 305 -4.53 -14.11 7.21
N ARG A 306 -3.32 -13.70 7.54
CA ARG A 306 -2.85 -12.35 7.29
C ARG A 306 -2.32 -12.25 5.87
N ILE A 307 -3.21 -11.91 4.94
CA ILE A 307 -2.88 -11.65 3.52
C ILE A 307 -2.25 -10.26 3.42
N ASN A 308 -1.12 -10.13 2.72
CA ASN A 308 -0.51 -8.82 2.58
C ASN A 308 0.06 -8.60 1.16
N TYR A 309 0.66 -7.42 0.98
CA TYR A 309 0.98 -6.87 -0.33
C TYR A 309 2.18 -7.55 -1.01
N GLY A 310 2.96 -8.38 -0.32
CA GLY A 310 4.06 -9.15 -0.91
C GLY A 310 3.60 -10.06 -2.04
N MET A 311 2.53 -10.82 -1.84
CA MET A 311 1.97 -11.74 -2.83
C MET A 311 1.32 -11.05 -4.03
N GLN A 312 1.01 -9.74 -3.94
CA GLN A 312 0.42 -8.97 -5.04
C GLN A 312 1.45 -8.40 -6.02
N ARG A 313 2.75 -8.56 -5.76
CA ARG A 313 3.85 -7.97 -6.54
C ARG A 313 4.26 -8.81 -7.74
N HIS A 314 3.35 -9.65 -8.25
CA HIS A 314 3.56 -10.59 -9.34
C HIS A 314 2.50 -10.43 -10.43
N GLY A 315 2.80 -10.89 -11.64
CA GLY A 315 1.89 -10.88 -12.78
C GLY A 315 0.52 -11.49 -12.44
N GLY A 316 0.49 -12.59 -11.71
CA GLY A 316 -0.73 -13.22 -11.18
C GLY A 316 -1.17 -12.73 -9.80
N GLY A 317 -0.87 -11.48 -9.41
CA GLY A 317 -1.05 -10.99 -8.04
C GLY A 317 -2.51 -10.92 -7.58
N ALA A 318 -3.45 -10.53 -8.43
CA ALA A 318 -4.87 -10.54 -8.08
C ALA A 318 -5.40 -11.98 -7.94
N MET A 319 -5.04 -12.86 -8.86
CA MET A 319 -5.42 -14.27 -8.81
C MET A 319 -4.84 -14.99 -7.58
N ALA A 320 -3.62 -14.64 -7.14
CA ALA A 320 -3.03 -15.18 -5.92
C ALA A 320 -3.88 -14.84 -4.68
N VAL A 321 -4.25 -13.57 -4.53
CA VAL A 321 -5.12 -13.14 -3.41
C VAL A 321 -6.52 -13.73 -3.53
N ARG A 322 -7.11 -13.76 -4.73
CA ARG A 322 -8.39 -14.44 -5.01
C ARG A 322 -8.37 -15.88 -4.51
N THR A 323 -7.33 -16.63 -4.88
CA THR A 323 -7.21 -18.04 -4.54
C THR A 323 -7.04 -18.27 -3.05
N VAL A 324 -6.15 -17.50 -2.39
CA VAL A 324 -5.94 -17.60 -0.94
C VAL A 324 -7.21 -17.23 -0.16
N SER A 325 -7.99 -16.26 -0.65
CA SER A 325 -9.25 -15.83 -0.02
C SER A 325 -10.35 -16.90 0.00
N CYS A 326 -10.23 -17.95 -0.81
CA CYS A 326 -11.14 -19.09 -0.77
C CYS A 326 -10.94 -20.00 0.45
N LEU A 327 -9.71 -20.09 0.98
CA LEU A 327 -9.35 -21.05 2.03
C LEU A 327 -10.22 -20.97 3.29
N PRO A 328 -10.50 -19.78 3.88
CA PRO A 328 -11.31 -19.70 5.07
C PRO A 328 -12.79 -20.13 4.88
N ALA A 329 -13.29 -20.06 3.64
CA ALA A 329 -14.61 -20.57 3.32
C ALA A 329 -14.62 -22.10 3.20
N ILE A 330 -13.53 -22.71 2.70
CA ILE A 330 -13.39 -24.15 2.61
C ILE A 330 -13.34 -24.79 4.00
N THR A 331 -12.62 -24.18 4.95
CA THR A 331 -12.48 -24.69 6.32
C THR A 331 -13.55 -24.19 7.31
N GLY A 332 -14.50 -23.35 6.85
CA GLY A 332 -15.51 -22.75 7.70
C GLY A 332 -14.99 -21.76 8.76
N ASP A 333 -13.74 -21.33 8.65
CA ASP A 333 -13.08 -20.45 9.63
C ASP A 333 -13.81 -19.12 9.84
N TRP A 334 -14.55 -18.62 8.84
CA TRP A 334 -15.38 -17.41 8.97
C TRP A 334 -16.47 -17.49 10.05
N ARG A 335 -16.85 -18.70 10.50
CA ARG A 335 -17.84 -18.92 11.56
C ARG A 335 -17.35 -18.46 12.94
N TYR A 336 -16.04 -18.36 13.15
CA TYR A 336 -15.45 -18.23 14.47
C TYR A 336 -14.71 -16.90 14.66
N PRO A 337 -14.77 -16.30 15.87
CA PRO A 337 -13.93 -15.15 16.20
C PRO A 337 -12.45 -15.50 16.05
N GLY A 338 -11.70 -14.61 15.41
CA GLY A 338 -10.28 -14.84 15.10
C GLY A 338 -10.03 -15.74 13.89
N GLY A 339 -11.09 -16.26 13.26
CA GLY A 339 -10.99 -17.02 12.02
C GLY A 339 -11.21 -16.19 10.76
N GLY A 340 -10.73 -16.67 9.62
CA GLY A 340 -10.92 -16.01 8.34
C GLY A 340 -9.66 -15.34 7.80
N ALA A 341 -9.81 -14.20 7.12
CA ALA A 341 -8.69 -13.49 6.50
C ALA A 341 -8.72 -11.98 6.77
N LEU A 342 -7.55 -11.37 6.79
CA LEU A 342 -7.37 -9.93 6.90
C LEU A 342 -6.41 -9.43 5.82
N LEU A 343 -6.94 -8.69 4.84
CA LEU A 343 -6.17 -7.85 3.93
C LEU A 343 -6.21 -6.40 4.40
N SER A 344 -7.42 -5.83 4.60
CA SER A 344 -7.59 -4.42 4.92
C SER A 344 -8.97 -4.12 5.52
N THR A 345 -8.99 -3.31 6.59
CA THR A 345 -10.23 -2.79 7.20
C THR A 345 -10.72 -1.48 6.56
N SER A 346 -10.01 -0.92 5.58
CA SER A 346 -10.24 0.46 5.09
C SER A 346 -11.63 0.71 4.50
N LYS A 347 -12.34 -0.32 4.02
CA LYS A 347 -13.69 -0.20 3.45
C LYS A 347 -14.82 -0.19 4.49
N LEU A 348 -14.50 -0.43 5.76
CA LEU A 348 -15.49 -0.50 6.84
C LEU A 348 -15.88 0.89 7.38
N TYR A 349 -15.16 1.95 7.00
CA TYR A 349 -15.38 3.29 7.50
C TYR A 349 -16.37 4.05 6.63
N PRO A 350 -17.38 4.72 7.23
CA PRO A 350 -18.45 5.41 6.50
C PRO A 350 -18.04 6.81 6.04
N PHE A 351 -16.94 6.93 5.31
CA PHE A 351 -16.55 8.19 4.69
C PHE A 351 -17.25 8.40 3.35
N ASP A 352 -17.72 9.61 3.12
CA ASP A 352 -18.20 10.06 1.82
C ASP A 352 -17.01 10.54 0.95
N ASP A 353 -16.32 9.58 0.35
CA ASP A 353 -15.20 9.88 -0.54
C ASP A 353 -15.66 10.59 -1.83
N GLN A 354 -16.94 10.47 -2.23
CA GLN A 354 -17.50 11.18 -3.39
C GLN A 354 -17.65 12.67 -3.11
N PHE A 355 -18.13 13.02 -1.92
CA PHE A 355 -18.15 14.41 -1.46
C PHE A 355 -16.76 15.03 -1.50
N LEU A 356 -15.75 14.37 -0.98
CA LEU A 356 -14.39 14.90 -0.92
C LEU A 356 -13.76 15.06 -2.30
N THR A 357 -13.92 14.07 -3.17
CA THR A 357 -13.14 13.97 -4.42
C THR A 357 -13.88 14.51 -5.64
N ARG A 358 -15.20 14.71 -5.60
CA ARG A 358 -16.04 15.25 -6.67
C ARG A 358 -15.82 14.56 -8.01
N PRO A 359 -16.04 13.24 -8.12
CA PRO A 359 -15.94 12.53 -9.41
C PRO A 359 -16.98 12.98 -10.43
N ASP A 360 -18.07 13.61 -9.99
CA ASP A 360 -19.09 14.26 -10.83
C ASP A 360 -18.52 15.39 -11.71
N LEU A 361 -17.38 15.98 -11.32
CA LEU A 361 -16.70 17.03 -12.09
C LEU A 361 -15.79 16.48 -13.22
N ILE A 362 -15.61 15.17 -13.32
CA ILE A 362 -14.76 14.58 -14.36
C ILE A 362 -15.47 14.67 -15.71
N PRO A 363 -14.92 15.38 -16.73
CA PRO A 363 -15.51 15.42 -18.05
C PRO A 363 -15.59 14.01 -18.68
N PRO A 364 -16.68 13.68 -19.39
CA PRO A 364 -16.78 12.43 -20.11
C PRO A 364 -15.60 12.22 -21.08
N GLY A 365 -15.09 10.98 -21.14
CA GLY A 365 -13.95 10.64 -22.00
C GLY A 365 -12.59 11.09 -21.50
N THR A 366 -12.49 11.56 -20.26
CA THR A 366 -11.19 11.86 -19.64
C THR A 366 -10.37 10.58 -19.51
N ARG A 367 -9.13 10.60 -20.04
CA ARG A 367 -8.22 9.44 -19.96
C ARG A 367 -7.74 9.20 -18.54
N THR A 368 -7.43 7.94 -18.25
CA THR A 368 -6.77 7.51 -17.02
C THR A 368 -5.36 6.99 -17.34
N VAL A 369 -4.38 7.45 -16.61
CA VAL A 369 -2.98 7.00 -16.70
C VAL A 369 -2.68 6.14 -15.48
N ASN A 370 -2.25 4.89 -15.70
CA ASN A 370 -1.79 4.05 -14.61
C ASN A 370 -0.46 4.60 -14.05
N MET A 371 -0.41 4.81 -12.74
CA MET A 371 0.74 5.46 -12.11
C MET A 371 2.07 4.70 -12.26
N ILE A 372 2.04 3.38 -12.44
CA ILE A 372 3.26 2.58 -12.67
C ILE A 372 3.82 2.76 -14.08
N GLN A 373 3.03 3.30 -15.00
CA GLN A 373 3.40 3.60 -16.39
C GLN A 373 3.80 5.07 -16.58
N LEU A 374 4.30 5.71 -15.53
CA LEU A 374 4.76 7.12 -15.62
C LEU A 374 5.88 7.28 -16.67
N ALA A 375 6.76 6.30 -16.80
CA ALA A 375 7.83 6.32 -17.80
C ALA A 375 7.27 6.40 -19.22
N GLU A 376 6.28 5.58 -19.55
CA GLU A 376 5.57 5.53 -20.83
C GLU A 376 4.76 6.83 -21.06
N ALA A 377 4.07 7.31 -20.01
CA ALA A 377 3.29 8.54 -20.09
C ALA A 377 4.18 9.76 -20.44
N LEU A 378 5.34 9.88 -19.78
CA LEU A 378 6.29 10.97 -20.04
C LEU A 378 7.01 10.82 -21.38
N ALA A 379 7.18 9.59 -21.87
CA ALA A 379 7.75 9.32 -23.20
C ALA A 379 6.72 9.50 -24.35
N GLY A 380 5.44 9.72 -24.05
CA GLY A 380 4.38 9.84 -25.07
C GLY A 380 4.00 8.51 -25.71
N GLU A 381 4.23 7.39 -25.05
CA GLU A 381 3.95 6.04 -25.55
C GLU A 381 2.53 5.56 -25.22
N LEU A 382 1.82 6.26 -24.33
CA LEU A 382 0.44 5.94 -23.97
C LEU A 382 -0.56 6.70 -24.89
N PRO A 383 -1.78 6.14 -25.10
CA PRO A 383 -2.82 6.84 -25.83
C PRO A 383 -3.20 8.17 -25.19
N GLY A 384 -3.57 9.15 -26.05
CA GLY A 384 -4.00 10.49 -25.65
C GLY A 384 -2.91 11.56 -25.83
N PRO A 385 -3.14 12.80 -25.36
CA PRO A 385 -2.22 13.89 -25.58
C PRO A 385 -0.88 13.70 -24.81
N PRO A 386 0.25 14.25 -25.30
CA PRO A 386 1.51 14.22 -24.57
C PRO A 386 1.38 14.97 -23.24
N ILE A 387 2.05 14.50 -22.19
CA ILE A 387 2.10 15.20 -20.92
C ILE A 387 2.99 16.43 -21.03
N GLN A 388 2.41 17.61 -20.79
CA GLN A 388 3.07 18.91 -20.81
C GLN A 388 3.24 19.50 -19.40
N ALA A 389 2.39 19.08 -18.44
CA ALA A 389 2.59 19.42 -17.04
C ALA A 389 2.40 18.21 -16.12
N LEU A 390 3.25 18.12 -15.11
CA LEU A 390 3.20 17.11 -14.05
C LEU A 390 3.15 17.81 -12.69
N TYR A 391 2.09 17.53 -11.90
CA TYR A 391 1.97 18.04 -10.54
C TYR A 391 2.11 16.90 -9.53
N VAL A 392 3.23 16.86 -8.80
CA VAL A 392 3.57 15.78 -7.85
C VAL A 392 3.37 16.26 -6.42
N TYR A 393 2.65 15.48 -5.64
CA TYR A 393 2.44 15.69 -4.20
C TYR A 393 2.23 14.34 -3.49
N ASN A 394 2.54 14.26 -2.21
CA ASN A 394 2.45 13.02 -1.43
C ASN A 394 3.17 11.82 -2.07
N SER A 395 4.16 12.04 -2.92
CA SER A 395 4.86 10.99 -3.66
C SER A 395 6.24 11.42 -4.13
N ASN A 396 7.14 10.43 -4.31
CA ASN A 396 8.48 10.61 -4.88
C ASN A 396 8.68 9.64 -6.06
N PRO A 397 7.99 9.87 -7.22
CA PRO A 397 8.01 8.94 -8.35
C PRO A 397 9.41 8.64 -8.90
N ALA A 398 10.36 9.57 -8.87
CA ALA A 398 11.74 9.32 -9.28
C ALA A 398 12.43 8.20 -8.48
N ALA A 399 11.96 7.93 -7.24
CA ALA A 399 12.46 6.83 -6.42
C ALA A 399 11.54 5.61 -6.45
N VAL A 400 10.20 5.80 -6.46
CA VAL A 400 9.26 4.70 -6.20
C VAL A 400 8.71 4.03 -7.45
N CYS A 401 8.69 4.70 -8.61
CA CYS A 401 8.21 4.10 -9.85
C CYS A 401 9.15 3.01 -10.38
N PRO A 402 8.61 1.98 -11.01
CA PRO A 402 9.42 1.01 -11.75
C PRO A 402 10.08 1.66 -12.98
N ASP A 403 11.09 1.00 -13.51
CA ASP A 403 11.93 1.52 -14.63
C ASP A 403 12.45 2.95 -14.36
N GLN A 404 13.12 3.09 -13.20
CA GLN A 404 13.62 4.38 -12.73
C GLN A 404 14.40 5.16 -13.81
N SER A 405 15.20 4.47 -14.62
CA SER A 405 16.01 5.11 -15.65
C SER A 405 15.17 5.84 -16.70
N ARG A 406 14.02 5.28 -17.11
CA ARG A 406 13.11 5.92 -18.06
C ARG A 406 12.30 7.04 -17.38
N VAL A 407 11.89 6.87 -16.13
CA VAL A 407 11.22 7.93 -15.35
C VAL A 407 12.11 9.16 -15.26
N LEU A 408 13.40 8.99 -14.91
CA LEU A 408 14.36 10.11 -14.81
C LEU A 408 14.57 10.81 -16.15
N ARG A 409 14.64 10.05 -17.26
CA ARG A 409 14.70 10.66 -18.61
C ARG A 409 13.44 11.50 -18.91
N GLY A 410 12.27 10.99 -18.57
CA GLY A 410 11.01 11.72 -18.73
C GLY A 410 10.97 13.01 -17.92
N LEU A 411 11.37 12.96 -16.66
CA LEU A 411 11.42 14.12 -15.75
C LEU A 411 12.47 15.17 -16.19
N SER A 412 13.52 14.75 -16.90
CA SER A 412 14.58 15.66 -17.41
C SER A 412 14.15 16.49 -18.62
N ARG A 413 12.96 16.27 -19.18
CA ARG A 413 12.43 17.03 -20.32
C ARG A 413 12.25 18.50 -19.94
N GLU A 414 12.92 19.41 -20.64
CA GLU A 414 12.80 20.87 -20.40
C GLU A 414 11.45 21.44 -20.85
N ASP A 415 10.73 20.76 -21.76
CA ASP A 415 9.36 21.11 -22.20
C ASP A 415 8.27 20.63 -21.25
N LEU A 416 8.59 19.83 -20.23
CA LEU A 416 7.66 19.36 -19.20
C LEU A 416 7.64 20.35 -18.04
N PHE A 417 6.54 21.04 -17.80
CA PHE A 417 6.37 21.87 -16.61
C PHE A 417 6.09 20.98 -15.39
N THR A 418 6.99 20.97 -14.40
CA THR A 418 6.89 20.09 -13.23
C THR A 418 6.73 20.90 -11.95
N VAL A 419 5.65 20.68 -11.22
CA VAL A 419 5.43 21.21 -9.87
C VAL A 419 5.55 20.08 -8.86
N VAL A 420 6.28 20.31 -7.76
CA VAL A 420 6.40 19.34 -6.66
C VAL A 420 6.04 20.03 -5.35
N HIS A 421 5.08 19.45 -4.59
CA HIS A 421 4.70 19.89 -3.26
C HIS A 421 5.14 18.84 -2.24
N GLU A 422 6.18 19.13 -1.47
CA GLU A 422 6.90 18.14 -0.66
C GLU A 422 7.49 18.78 0.61
N GLN A 423 7.81 17.94 1.61
CA GLN A 423 8.46 18.36 2.86
C GLN A 423 9.98 18.53 2.70
N PHE A 424 10.58 17.82 1.76
CA PHE A 424 12.02 17.78 1.50
C PHE A 424 12.31 17.85 0.00
N GLN A 425 13.51 18.23 -0.35
CA GLN A 425 13.99 18.17 -1.73
C GLN A 425 14.35 16.71 -2.07
N THR A 426 13.32 15.92 -2.47
CA THR A 426 13.42 14.51 -2.88
C THR A 426 14.11 14.33 -4.22
N ASP A 427 14.33 13.08 -4.68
CA ASP A 427 14.81 12.81 -6.04
C ASP A 427 13.92 13.46 -7.10
N THR A 428 12.59 13.40 -6.93
CA THR A 428 11.64 14.03 -7.84
C THR A 428 11.72 15.55 -7.80
N ALA A 429 11.92 16.13 -6.61
CA ALA A 429 12.01 17.56 -6.42
C ALA A 429 13.19 18.20 -7.17
N ASP A 430 14.28 17.47 -7.40
CA ASP A 430 15.41 17.97 -8.20
C ASP A 430 15.03 18.29 -9.66
N TYR A 431 13.91 17.73 -10.16
CA TYR A 431 13.39 17.97 -11.51
C TYR A 431 12.25 18.99 -11.58
N ALA A 432 11.85 19.56 -10.45
CA ALA A 432 10.76 20.53 -10.40
C ALA A 432 11.13 21.87 -11.05
N ASP A 433 10.16 22.52 -11.69
CA ASP A 433 10.24 23.94 -12.09
C ASP A 433 9.81 24.83 -10.91
N ILE A 434 8.75 24.40 -10.19
CA ILE A 434 8.27 25.03 -8.96
C ILE A 434 8.24 23.97 -7.85
N LEU A 435 8.86 24.29 -6.72
CA LEU A 435 8.91 23.43 -5.54
C LEU A 435 8.22 24.14 -4.36
N LEU A 436 7.16 23.54 -3.83
CA LEU A 436 6.30 24.08 -2.79
C LEU A 436 6.55 23.39 -1.46
N PRO A 437 6.63 24.11 -0.32
CA PRO A 437 6.88 23.54 0.99
C PRO A 437 5.59 22.98 1.61
N ALA A 438 5.58 21.68 1.94
CA ALA A 438 4.45 20.98 2.56
C ALA A 438 4.59 20.89 4.09
N THR A 439 3.45 20.88 4.79
CA THR A 439 3.34 20.64 6.22
C THR A 439 3.56 19.17 6.60
N THR A 440 3.93 18.92 7.86
CA THR A 440 3.80 17.63 8.53
C THR A 440 2.46 17.54 9.24
N GLN A 441 2.06 16.35 9.72
CA GLN A 441 0.80 16.18 10.47
C GLN A 441 0.74 16.99 11.77
N LEU A 442 1.88 17.41 12.36
CA LEU A 442 1.86 18.28 13.53
C LEU A 442 1.38 19.69 13.21
N GLU A 443 1.32 20.06 11.93
CA GLU A 443 1.11 21.40 11.42
C GLU A 443 -0.25 21.60 10.73
N HIS A 444 -1.08 20.53 10.59
CA HIS A 444 -2.38 20.62 9.93
C HIS A 444 -3.45 19.74 10.58
N PHE A 445 -4.69 20.04 10.30
CA PHE A 445 -5.84 19.25 10.68
C PHE A 445 -6.09 18.12 9.65
N ASP A 446 -6.52 16.93 10.14
CA ASP A 446 -6.94 15.83 9.29
C ASP A 446 -7.84 14.82 10.05
N ILE A 447 -8.48 13.92 9.33
CA ILE A 447 -9.22 12.79 9.89
C ILE A 447 -8.71 11.49 9.28
N HIS A 448 -8.52 10.46 10.12
CA HIS A 448 -7.88 9.22 9.72
C HIS A 448 -8.75 8.01 9.97
N ASN A 449 -8.82 7.12 8.98
CA ASN A 449 -9.17 5.70 9.15
C ASN A 449 -7.89 4.86 9.19
N SER A 450 -8.04 3.60 9.54
CA SER A 450 -6.98 2.59 9.45
C SER A 450 -7.32 1.53 8.41
N TYR A 451 -6.30 0.82 7.93
CA TYR A 451 -6.50 -0.41 7.18
C TYR A 451 -6.04 -1.68 7.94
N GLY A 452 -5.79 -1.55 9.26
CA GLY A 452 -5.39 -2.64 10.14
C GLY A 452 -6.05 -2.66 11.51
N HIS A 453 -6.95 -1.71 11.82
CA HIS A 453 -7.79 -1.72 13.02
C HIS A 453 -9.13 -1.01 12.75
N LEU A 454 -10.00 -0.89 13.76
CA LEU A 454 -11.37 -0.38 13.63
C LEU A 454 -11.59 0.98 14.29
N TYR A 455 -10.53 1.75 14.54
CA TYR A 455 -10.62 3.07 15.19
C TYR A 455 -10.48 4.20 14.17
N VAL A 456 -11.37 5.20 14.28
CA VAL A 456 -11.29 6.48 13.56
C VAL A 456 -10.70 7.53 14.51
N GLN A 457 -9.92 8.45 13.97
CA GLN A 457 -9.16 9.42 14.75
C GLN A 457 -9.11 10.78 14.05
N VAL A 458 -9.15 11.86 14.82
CA VAL A 458 -8.87 13.22 14.34
C VAL A 458 -7.44 13.60 14.70
N ASN A 459 -6.73 14.16 13.73
CA ASN A 459 -5.41 14.76 13.94
C ASN A 459 -5.55 16.26 14.14
N HIS A 460 -5.25 16.73 15.35
CA HIS A 460 -5.20 18.16 15.65
C HIS A 460 -3.81 18.73 15.38
N PRO A 461 -3.69 19.94 14.77
CA PRO A 461 -2.41 20.61 14.64
C PRO A 461 -1.85 20.94 16.01
N ALA A 462 -0.64 20.47 16.30
CA ALA A 462 0.05 20.72 17.56
C ALA A 462 0.87 22.03 17.53
N ILE A 463 1.36 22.42 16.37
CA ILE A 463 2.19 23.59 16.13
C ILE A 463 1.72 24.33 14.88
N VAL A 464 2.06 25.60 14.77
CA VAL A 464 1.87 26.36 13.53
C VAL A 464 2.80 25.82 12.43
N PRO A 465 2.42 25.95 11.15
CA PRO A 465 3.28 25.55 10.03
C PRO A 465 4.68 26.17 10.11
N LEU A 466 5.70 25.37 9.79
CA LEU A 466 7.09 25.81 9.80
C LEU A 466 7.33 26.79 8.65
N ALA A 467 7.69 28.03 9.00
CA ALA A 467 7.90 29.10 8.05
C ALA A 467 6.67 29.36 7.15
N GLU A 468 6.76 29.11 5.84
CA GLU A 468 5.66 29.30 4.89
C GLU A 468 5.08 27.99 4.37
N ALA A 469 5.33 26.84 5.04
CA ALA A 469 4.77 25.55 4.63
C ALA A 469 3.23 25.57 4.67
N LYS A 470 2.58 24.94 3.69
CA LYS A 470 1.12 24.87 3.60
C LYS A 470 0.63 23.43 3.46
N PRO A 471 -0.52 23.07 4.04
CA PRO A 471 -1.17 21.79 3.79
C PRO A 471 -1.69 21.68 2.35
N ASN A 472 -1.90 20.46 1.86
CA ASN A 472 -2.40 20.25 0.50
C ASN A 472 -3.73 20.98 0.27
N THR A 473 -4.66 20.90 1.20
CA THR A 473 -5.97 21.57 1.11
C THR A 473 -5.85 23.09 0.89
N GLU A 474 -4.95 23.76 1.60
CA GLU A 474 -4.73 25.21 1.44
C GLU A 474 -4.14 25.54 0.06
N VAL A 475 -3.14 24.75 -0.40
CA VAL A 475 -2.55 24.97 -1.72
C VAL A 475 -3.60 24.79 -2.83
N PHE A 476 -4.47 23.80 -2.72
CA PHE A 476 -5.51 23.61 -3.72
C PHE A 476 -6.63 24.65 -3.65
N ARG A 477 -6.92 25.26 -2.47
CA ARG A 477 -7.78 26.45 -2.36
C ARG A 477 -7.16 27.64 -3.10
N LEU A 478 -5.88 27.90 -2.91
CA LEU A 478 -5.16 28.98 -3.60
C LEU A 478 -5.15 28.76 -5.13
N LEU A 479 -4.89 27.54 -5.58
CA LEU A 479 -4.93 27.22 -7.01
C LEU A 479 -6.34 27.32 -7.58
N ALA A 480 -7.37 26.90 -6.84
CA ALA A 480 -8.77 27.03 -7.26
C ALA A 480 -9.17 28.50 -7.43
N ALA A 481 -8.79 29.35 -6.48
CA ALA A 481 -9.00 30.79 -6.58
C ALA A 481 -8.29 31.40 -7.80
N GLU A 482 -7.01 31.04 -8.03
CA GLU A 482 -6.26 31.49 -9.21
C GLU A 482 -6.88 31.05 -10.52
N MET A 483 -7.47 29.82 -10.54
CA MET A 483 -8.19 29.29 -11.73
C MET A 483 -9.61 29.82 -11.87
N GLY A 484 -10.13 30.57 -10.89
CA GLY A 484 -11.50 31.09 -10.87
C GLY A 484 -12.55 30.03 -10.55
N PHE A 485 -12.20 28.95 -9.87
CA PHE A 485 -13.15 27.92 -9.42
C PHE A 485 -13.88 28.38 -8.16
N THR A 486 -15.21 28.32 -8.19
CA THR A 486 -16.12 28.85 -7.16
C THR A 486 -16.95 27.76 -6.48
N ASP A 487 -16.62 26.50 -6.69
CA ASP A 487 -17.33 25.39 -6.06
C ASP A 487 -17.19 25.49 -4.52
N GLU A 488 -18.29 25.24 -3.82
CA GLU A 488 -18.43 25.48 -2.37
C GLU A 488 -17.30 24.86 -1.55
N GLN A 489 -16.86 23.66 -1.91
CA GLN A 489 -15.83 22.93 -1.18
C GLN A 489 -14.49 23.68 -1.08
N PHE A 490 -14.14 24.49 -2.10
CA PHE A 490 -12.91 25.28 -2.05
C PHE A 490 -13.00 26.44 -1.05
N GLY A 491 -14.20 26.78 -0.57
CA GLY A 491 -14.44 27.75 0.50
C GLY A 491 -14.47 27.16 1.91
N MET A 492 -14.61 25.82 2.03
CA MET A 492 -14.73 25.15 3.32
C MET A 492 -13.38 25.06 4.05
N SER A 493 -13.42 25.14 5.38
CA SER A 493 -12.29 24.79 6.25
C SER A 493 -12.02 23.28 6.24
N ASP A 494 -10.85 22.87 6.75
CA ASP A 494 -10.52 21.45 6.88
C ASP A 494 -11.46 20.72 7.87
N GLU A 495 -11.89 21.39 8.94
CA GLU A 495 -12.85 20.82 9.89
C GLU A 495 -14.24 20.65 9.26
N GLU A 496 -14.71 21.61 8.46
CA GLU A 496 -15.97 21.47 7.72
C GLU A 496 -15.91 20.32 6.72
N LEU A 497 -14.83 20.21 5.94
CA LEU A 497 -14.63 19.08 5.01
C LEU A 497 -14.67 17.73 5.75
N ALA A 498 -13.99 17.63 6.90
CA ALA A 498 -14.00 16.41 7.71
C ALA A 498 -15.39 16.09 8.26
N ARG A 499 -16.11 17.10 8.75
CA ARG A 499 -17.47 16.96 9.28
C ARG A 499 -18.45 16.49 8.20
N PHE A 500 -18.36 17.03 7.01
CA PHE A 500 -19.25 16.65 5.91
C PHE A 500 -18.92 15.27 5.33
N CYS A 501 -17.66 14.88 5.30
CA CYS A 501 -17.29 13.56 4.78
C CYS A 501 -17.50 12.42 5.78
N TRP A 502 -17.52 12.69 7.09
CA TRP A 502 -17.81 11.69 8.11
C TRP A 502 -19.31 11.50 8.27
N ASN A 503 -19.84 10.38 7.82
CA ASN A 503 -21.26 10.06 7.96
C ASN A 503 -21.47 8.97 9.03
N PRO A 504 -21.96 9.34 10.25
CA PRO A 504 -22.17 8.38 11.32
C PRO A 504 -23.36 7.44 11.07
N SER A 505 -24.28 7.78 10.14
CA SER A 505 -25.44 6.93 9.82
C SER A 505 -25.02 5.66 9.10
N PRO A 506 -25.71 4.52 9.30
CA PRO A 506 -25.53 3.35 8.48
C PRO A 506 -25.71 3.72 7.01
N LEU A 507 -24.83 3.22 6.14
CA LEU A 507 -24.86 3.45 4.69
C LEU A 507 -26.26 3.19 4.12
N GLY A 508 -27.03 4.24 3.82
CA GLY A 508 -28.35 4.07 3.21
C GLY A 508 -29.26 5.29 3.15
N GLU A 509 -29.11 6.28 4.00
CA GLU A 509 -30.07 7.39 4.07
C GLU A 509 -29.41 8.76 3.89
N ARG A 510 -29.01 9.11 2.67
CA ARG A 510 -29.02 10.51 2.24
C ARG A 510 -30.07 10.65 1.16
N GLY A 511 -31.00 11.57 1.39
CA GLY A 511 -32.05 11.92 0.46
C GLY A 511 -31.48 12.22 -0.93
N ARG A 512 -31.93 11.44 -1.90
CA ARG A 512 -31.75 11.74 -3.32
C ARG A 512 -32.47 13.05 -3.58
N GLY A 513 -31.73 14.11 -3.86
CA GLY A 513 -32.27 15.21 -4.67
C GLY A 513 -32.73 14.62 -5.99
N GLU A 514 -33.96 14.84 -6.34
CA GLU A 514 -34.56 14.43 -7.62
C GLU A 514 -33.77 15.03 -8.78
N GLY A 515 -33.04 14.20 -9.53
CA GLY A 515 -32.29 14.59 -10.71
C GLY A 515 -31.60 13.43 -11.39
N GLU A 516 -32.27 12.84 -12.35
CA GLU A 516 -31.86 11.97 -13.47
C GLU A 516 -30.80 10.89 -13.29
N SER A 517 -31.17 9.68 -13.70
CA SER A 517 -30.48 8.42 -13.68
C SER A 517 -29.24 8.39 -14.60
N VAL A 518 -28.07 8.42 -14.02
CA VAL A 518 -26.94 7.62 -14.52
C VAL A 518 -26.94 6.36 -13.67
N ALA A 519 -27.05 5.18 -14.29
CA ALA A 519 -27.05 3.92 -13.59
C ALA A 519 -25.83 3.83 -12.68
N PRO A 520 -25.97 3.71 -11.36
CA PRO A 520 -24.84 3.54 -10.48
C PRO A 520 -24.21 2.18 -10.80
N THR A 521 -22.92 2.17 -11.02
CA THR A 521 -22.17 0.94 -10.71
C THR A 521 -22.60 0.53 -9.30
N PRO A 522 -23.09 -0.68 -9.08
CA PRO A 522 -23.61 -1.06 -7.77
C PRO A 522 -22.49 -0.82 -6.75
N SER A 523 -22.72 0.10 -5.82
CA SER A 523 -21.98 0.14 -4.56
C SER A 523 -22.30 -1.18 -3.86
N LEU A 524 -21.42 -2.15 -4.00
CA LEU A 524 -21.53 -3.52 -3.48
C LEU A 524 -21.32 -3.56 -1.95
N LEU A 525 -21.81 -2.56 -1.25
CA LEU A 525 -21.90 -2.57 0.19
C LEU A 525 -23.37 -2.71 0.56
N THR A 526 -23.83 -3.96 0.65
CA THR A 526 -24.94 -4.24 1.56
C THR A 526 -24.52 -3.66 2.92
N PRO A 527 -25.35 -2.85 3.59
CA PRO A 527 -25.00 -2.34 4.90
C PRO A 527 -24.62 -3.55 5.77
N LEU A 528 -23.37 -3.60 6.23
CA LEU A 528 -23.00 -4.48 7.32
C LEU A 528 -24.01 -4.18 8.42
N GLN A 529 -24.78 -5.16 8.86
CA GLN A 529 -25.83 -4.94 9.85
C GLN A 529 -25.21 -4.24 11.05
N PRO A 530 -25.70 -3.08 11.50
CA PRO A 530 -25.22 -2.44 12.70
C PRO A 530 -25.32 -3.43 13.85
N GLY A 531 -24.31 -3.52 14.70
CA GLY A 531 -24.45 -4.21 15.98
C GLY A 531 -25.68 -3.65 16.71
N GLU A 532 -26.41 -4.50 17.40
CA GLU A 532 -27.64 -4.11 18.10
C GLU A 532 -27.42 -2.82 18.90
N GLY A 533 -28.05 -1.74 18.48
CA GLY A 533 -28.35 -0.59 19.33
C GLY A 533 -27.50 0.67 19.23
N GLY A 534 -26.67 0.94 18.18
CA GLY A 534 -25.91 2.18 18.16
C GLY A 534 -25.52 2.70 16.77
N THR A 535 -25.31 4.02 16.67
CA THR A 535 -24.70 4.70 15.53
C THR A 535 -23.17 4.72 15.69
N ASN A 536 -22.41 4.90 14.58
CA ASN A 536 -20.99 5.23 14.66
C ASN A 536 -20.78 6.52 15.47
N PRO A 537 -19.58 6.74 16.02
CA PRO A 537 -19.28 7.98 16.74
C PRO A 537 -19.66 9.23 15.93
N THR A 538 -20.22 10.24 16.57
CA THR A 538 -20.46 11.53 15.92
C THR A 538 -19.13 12.26 15.67
N PHE A 539 -19.12 13.21 14.76
CA PHE A 539 -17.91 14.00 14.50
C PHE A 539 -17.46 14.80 15.73
N ASP A 540 -18.41 15.34 16.52
CA ASP A 540 -18.09 16.08 17.74
C ASP A 540 -17.45 15.18 18.81
N GLN A 541 -17.88 13.93 18.92
CA GLN A 541 -17.21 12.95 19.79
C GLN A 541 -15.78 12.66 19.30
N LEU A 542 -15.55 12.55 17.98
CA LEU A 542 -14.21 12.34 17.43
C LEU A 542 -13.27 13.52 17.72
N LEU A 543 -13.79 14.76 17.74
CA LEU A 543 -13.00 15.95 18.08
C LEU A 543 -12.55 15.97 19.55
N THR A 544 -13.37 15.44 20.47
CA THR A 544 -13.15 15.58 21.91
C THR A 544 -12.59 14.33 22.59
N ASP A 545 -13.09 13.15 22.23
CA ASP A 545 -12.87 11.93 22.99
C ASP A 545 -11.63 11.13 22.52
N GLY A 546 -11.05 11.50 21.35
CA GLY A 546 -9.87 10.86 20.78
C GLY A 546 -10.21 9.67 19.88
N PRO A 547 -9.42 8.58 19.88
CA PRO A 547 -9.65 7.43 18.99
C PRO A 547 -10.91 6.67 19.41
N LEU A 548 -11.89 6.60 18.50
CA LEU A 548 -13.16 5.92 18.74
C LEU A 548 -13.33 4.74 17.77
N ARG A 549 -13.78 3.62 18.31
CA ARG A 549 -14.02 2.41 17.52
C ARG A 549 -15.33 2.54 16.74
N LEU A 550 -15.32 2.02 15.51
CA LEU A 550 -16.55 1.83 14.72
C LEU A 550 -17.55 0.99 15.51
N ASN A 551 -18.83 1.28 15.35
CA ASN A 551 -19.90 0.53 15.98
C ASN A 551 -20.10 -0.83 15.29
N LEU A 552 -19.16 -1.72 15.49
CA LEU A 552 -19.20 -3.12 15.11
C LEU A 552 -19.14 -3.97 16.38
N PRO A 553 -19.83 -5.13 16.41
CA PRO A 553 -19.75 -6.06 17.54
C PRO A 553 -18.28 -6.38 17.88
N ARG A 554 -18.00 -6.61 19.16
CA ARG A 554 -16.74 -7.25 19.56
C ARG A 554 -16.70 -8.65 18.95
N ASP A 555 -15.54 -9.08 18.47
CA ASP A 555 -15.41 -10.36 17.77
C ASP A 555 -16.27 -10.47 16.51
N TRP A 556 -16.39 -9.35 15.77
CA TRP A 556 -17.16 -9.27 14.55
C TRP A 556 -16.71 -10.31 13.51
N ARG A 557 -17.70 -11.06 13.00
CA ARG A 557 -17.54 -12.14 12.02
C ARG A 557 -18.37 -11.82 10.78
N PRO A 558 -17.79 -11.20 9.76
CA PRO A 558 -18.55 -10.64 8.63
C PRO A 558 -19.33 -11.68 7.83
N PHE A 559 -18.87 -12.93 7.81
CA PHE A 559 -19.40 -13.99 6.94
C PHE A 559 -19.76 -15.26 7.70
N ALA A 560 -20.00 -15.17 9.01
CA ALA A 560 -20.32 -16.34 9.84
C ALA A 560 -21.57 -17.11 9.35
N GLU A 561 -22.55 -16.39 8.82
CA GLU A 561 -23.81 -16.89 8.27
C GLU A 561 -23.99 -16.43 6.80
N GLY A 562 -22.92 -16.44 6.02
CA GLY A 562 -22.91 -15.92 4.64
C GLY A 562 -22.96 -14.40 4.59
N GLY A 563 -23.82 -13.82 3.74
CA GLY A 563 -23.94 -12.36 3.60
C GLY A 563 -22.77 -11.73 2.84
N PHE A 564 -22.15 -12.48 1.94
CA PHE A 564 -21.11 -11.96 1.05
C PHE A 564 -21.70 -10.93 0.08
N PRO A 565 -21.11 -9.72 -0.06
CA PRO A 565 -21.62 -8.70 -0.98
C PRO A 565 -21.22 -8.97 -2.44
N THR A 566 -21.29 -10.22 -2.84
CA THR A 566 -21.10 -10.69 -4.23
C THR A 566 -22.45 -10.66 -4.98
N PRO A 567 -22.47 -10.76 -6.31
CA PRO A 567 -23.72 -10.86 -7.06
C PRO A 567 -24.61 -12.05 -6.69
N SER A 568 -24.03 -13.17 -6.25
CA SER A 568 -24.77 -14.35 -5.79
C SER A 568 -25.20 -14.27 -4.33
N GLY A 569 -24.69 -13.30 -3.55
CA GLY A 569 -24.85 -13.27 -2.09
C GLY A 569 -24.01 -14.32 -1.34
N LYS A 570 -23.21 -15.11 -2.06
CA LYS A 570 -22.36 -16.20 -1.55
C LYS A 570 -20.89 -15.97 -1.87
N CYS A 571 -19.99 -16.70 -1.23
CA CYS A 571 -18.58 -16.78 -1.61
C CYS A 571 -18.45 -17.38 -3.01
N GLU A 572 -17.87 -16.62 -3.96
CA GLU A 572 -17.80 -17.05 -5.37
C GLU A 572 -16.47 -17.73 -5.70
N PHE A 573 -16.41 -19.06 -5.63
CA PHE A 573 -15.32 -19.82 -6.21
C PHE A 573 -15.43 -19.81 -7.73
N TYR A 574 -16.64 -19.95 -8.28
CA TYR A 574 -16.95 -19.72 -9.69
C TYR A 574 -17.55 -18.32 -9.85
N SER A 575 -16.89 -17.46 -10.59
CA SER A 575 -17.34 -16.09 -10.84
C SER A 575 -17.93 -15.94 -12.25
N ALA A 576 -19.24 -15.73 -12.32
CA ALA A 576 -19.93 -15.45 -13.58
C ALA A 576 -19.46 -14.12 -14.21
N ARG A 577 -19.00 -13.15 -13.39
CA ARG A 577 -18.43 -11.87 -13.87
C ARG A 577 -17.12 -12.10 -14.64
N GLU A 578 -16.26 -12.98 -14.14
CA GLU A 578 -15.00 -13.32 -14.81
C GLU A 578 -15.27 -14.02 -16.14
N LEU A 579 -16.20 -14.96 -16.16
CA LEU A 579 -16.61 -15.62 -17.40
C LEU A 579 -17.18 -14.60 -18.43
N ALA A 580 -18.06 -13.73 -18.01
CA ALA A 580 -18.64 -12.68 -18.88
C ALA A 580 -17.59 -11.71 -19.43
N ALA A 581 -16.49 -11.51 -18.68
CA ALA A 581 -15.35 -10.71 -19.10
C ALA A 581 -14.34 -11.50 -19.96
N GLY A 582 -14.65 -12.75 -20.34
CA GLY A 582 -13.78 -13.61 -21.14
C GLY A 582 -12.56 -14.16 -20.38
N ARG A 583 -12.60 -14.16 -19.06
CA ARG A 583 -11.56 -14.71 -18.19
C ARG A 583 -12.00 -16.05 -17.59
N ASP A 584 -11.02 -16.80 -17.04
CA ASP A 584 -11.32 -18.05 -16.34
C ASP A 584 -12.18 -17.77 -15.10
N PRO A 585 -13.37 -18.39 -14.98
CA PRO A 585 -14.26 -18.16 -13.85
C PRO A 585 -13.75 -18.72 -12.52
N LEU A 586 -12.79 -19.64 -12.53
CA LEU A 586 -12.26 -20.32 -11.34
C LEU A 586 -10.87 -19.82 -10.95
N PRO A 587 -10.48 -19.92 -9.68
CA PRO A 587 -9.09 -19.72 -9.25
C PRO A 587 -8.14 -20.67 -10.00
N HIS A 588 -6.99 -20.13 -10.45
CA HIS A 588 -5.94 -20.86 -11.14
C HIS A 588 -4.57 -20.21 -10.91
N TYR A 589 -3.50 -20.91 -11.29
CA TYR A 589 -2.15 -20.36 -11.19
C TYR A 589 -1.78 -19.57 -12.46
N ILE A 590 -1.34 -18.34 -12.28
CA ILE A 590 -0.74 -17.49 -13.32
C ILE A 590 0.73 -17.33 -12.98
N PRO A 591 1.67 -17.76 -13.83
CA PRO A 591 3.10 -17.61 -13.56
C PRO A 591 3.53 -16.14 -13.63
N PRO A 592 4.62 -15.76 -12.93
CA PRO A 592 5.23 -14.44 -13.04
C PRO A 592 5.57 -14.06 -14.49
N HIS A 593 5.58 -12.76 -14.80
CA HIS A 593 5.93 -12.27 -16.13
C HIS A 593 7.33 -12.71 -16.59
N GLU A 594 8.29 -12.73 -15.67
CA GLU A 594 9.65 -13.22 -15.87
C GLU A 594 9.87 -14.40 -14.91
N ASP A 595 9.38 -15.57 -15.29
CA ASP A 595 9.52 -16.80 -14.52
C ASP A 595 10.55 -17.74 -15.16
N PRO A 596 11.49 -18.30 -14.39
CA PRO A 596 12.51 -19.19 -14.94
C PRO A 596 11.99 -20.44 -15.65
N GLN A 597 10.80 -20.93 -15.27
CA GLN A 597 10.22 -22.14 -15.88
C GLN A 597 9.49 -21.83 -17.19
N THR A 598 8.82 -20.68 -17.29
CA THR A 598 8.03 -20.30 -18.48
C THR A 598 8.82 -19.43 -19.46
N LYS A 599 9.96 -18.85 -19.02
CA LYS A 599 10.86 -18.00 -19.83
C LYS A 599 12.31 -18.52 -19.78
N PRO A 600 12.57 -19.76 -20.24
CA PRO A 600 13.89 -20.39 -20.09
C PRO A 600 15.02 -19.63 -20.82
N GLU A 601 14.74 -18.98 -21.95
CA GLU A 601 15.73 -18.19 -22.69
C GLU A 601 16.17 -16.95 -21.88
N LEU A 602 15.22 -16.28 -21.24
CA LEU A 602 15.53 -15.13 -20.36
C LEU A 602 16.26 -15.61 -19.11
N ALA A 603 15.85 -16.75 -18.54
CA ALA A 603 16.49 -17.36 -17.38
C ALA A 603 17.91 -17.84 -17.66
N ALA A 604 18.23 -18.26 -18.89
CA ALA A 604 19.59 -18.58 -19.28
C ALA A 604 20.53 -17.36 -19.20
N LYS A 605 19.99 -16.15 -19.42
CA LYS A 605 20.73 -14.87 -19.34
C LYS A 605 20.69 -14.29 -17.91
N TYR A 606 19.54 -14.37 -17.25
CA TYR A 606 19.25 -13.81 -15.92
C TYR A 606 18.59 -14.85 -15.01
N PRO A 607 19.37 -15.71 -14.36
CA PRO A 607 18.85 -16.93 -13.72
C PRO A 607 18.24 -16.72 -12.33
N LEU A 608 18.31 -15.52 -11.75
CA LEU A 608 17.88 -15.27 -10.39
C LEU A 608 16.62 -14.38 -10.38
N GLN A 609 15.60 -14.79 -9.61
CA GLN A 609 14.41 -13.95 -9.36
C GLN A 609 14.75 -12.87 -8.34
N LEU A 610 14.48 -11.60 -8.67
CA LEU A 610 14.71 -10.46 -7.79
C LEU A 610 13.43 -10.13 -7.03
N VAL A 611 13.52 -10.09 -5.70
CA VAL A 611 12.50 -9.49 -4.84
C VAL A 611 13.05 -8.24 -4.17
N THR A 612 12.22 -7.19 -4.04
CA THR A 612 12.60 -5.89 -3.49
C THR A 612 11.76 -5.51 -2.27
N PRO A 613 11.79 -6.31 -1.16
CA PRO A 613 10.97 -6.06 0.01
C PRO A 613 11.34 -4.74 0.69
N PRO A 614 10.38 -4.06 1.38
CA PRO A 614 10.64 -2.80 2.08
C PRO A 614 11.71 -2.95 3.17
N SER A 615 12.59 -1.95 3.28
CA SER A 615 13.55 -1.88 4.39
C SER A 615 12.83 -1.68 5.73
N PRO A 616 13.25 -2.36 6.81
CA PRO A 616 12.73 -2.10 8.15
C PRO A 616 12.98 -0.67 8.65
N SER A 617 13.97 0.03 8.10
CA SER A 617 14.39 1.37 8.53
C SER A 617 13.63 2.51 7.84
N PHE A 618 13.05 2.25 6.66
CA PHE A 618 12.34 3.23 5.86
C PHE A 618 10.85 2.88 5.71
N LEU A 619 10.06 3.81 5.22
CA LEU A 619 8.71 3.56 4.74
C LEU A 619 8.67 3.98 3.28
N ASN A 620 8.87 3.04 2.37
CA ASN A 620 9.19 3.34 0.97
C ASN A 620 10.30 4.39 0.89
N SER A 621 10.10 5.54 0.24
CA SER A 621 11.07 6.64 0.19
C SER A 621 11.03 7.58 1.40
N THR A 622 10.02 7.46 2.29
CA THR A 622 9.91 8.27 3.51
C THR A 622 10.92 7.81 4.56
N PHE A 623 11.56 8.74 5.25
CA PHE A 623 12.67 8.56 6.19
C PHE A 623 14.00 8.14 5.56
N ALA A 624 14.07 7.86 4.26
CA ALA A 624 15.31 7.45 3.60
C ALA A 624 16.37 8.56 3.49
N ASN A 625 15.98 9.83 3.74
CA ASN A 625 16.88 10.96 3.85
C ASN A 625 17.46 11.15 5.26
N GLN A 626 16.87 10.54 6.30
CA GLN A 626 17.32 10.76 7.67
C GLN A 626 18.56 9.93 8.00
N GLU A 627 19.59 10.59 8.52
CA GLU A 627 20.89 9.97 8.79
C GLU A 627 20.82 8.80 9.79
N PRO A 628 20.08 8.88 10.93
CA PRO A 628 19.97 7.76 11.85
C PRO A 628 19.37 6.50 11.20
N GLN A 629 18.33 6.67 10.36
CA GLN A 629 17.69 5.57 9.64
C GLN A 629 18.61 5.00 8.56
N ARG A 630 19.36 5.84 7.85
CA ARG A 630 20.36 5.41 6.84
C ARG A 630 21.51 4.62 7.50
N LYS A 631 22.05 5.10 8.62
CA LYS A 631 23.08 4.38 9.39
C LYS A 631 22.60 3.00 9.83
N LYS A 632 21.34 2.92 10.31
CA LYS A 632 20.74 1.66 10.72
C LYS A 632 20.49 0.70 9.55
N ALA A 633 20.11 1.22 8.38
CA ALA A 633 19.91 0.43 7.17
C ALA A 633 21.25 -0.10 6.59
N GLY A 634 22.37 0.52 6.92
CA GLY A 634 23.67 0.22 6.33
C GLY A 634 23.76 0.55 4.83
N PRO A 635 24.78 0.07 4.11
CA PRO A 635 24.93 0.24 2.65
C PRO A 635 23.84 -0.53 1.88
N PRO A 636 23.64 -0.26 0.57
CA PRO A 636 22.82 -1.11 -0.29
C PRO A 636 23.39 -2.55 -0.36
N THR A 637 22.51 -3.54 -0.26
CA THR A 637 22.92 -4.95 -0.24
C THR A 637 22.06 -5.79 -1.17
N VAL A 638 22.60 -6.93 -1.61
CA VAL A 638 21.83 -8.05 -2.16
C VAL A 638 22.04 -9.28 -1.31
N GLU A 639 20.98 -9.88 -0.82
CA GLU A 639 21.02 -11.16 -0.13
C GLU A 639 20.83 -12.29 -1.14
N MET A 640 21.65 -13.35 -1.01
CA MET A 640 21.64 -14.50 -1.89
C MET A 640 21.98 -15.78 -1.16
N HIS A 641 21.41 -16.89 -1.66
CA HIS A 641 21.62 -18.21 -1.11
C HIS A 641 23.08 -18.69 -1.31
N PRO A 642 23.70 -19.41 -0.36
CA PRO A 642 25.10 -19.87 -0.44
C PRO A 642 25.44 -20.65 -1.72
N ALA A 643 24.52 -21.51 -2.19
CA ALA A 643 24.74 -22.27 -3.42
C ALA A 643 24.77 -21.38 -4.68
N ASP A 644 23.95 -20.31 -4.71
CA ASP A 644 23.91 -19.36 -5.82
C ASP A 644 25.13 -18.44 -5.82
N ALA A 645 25.62 -18.07 -4.64
CA ALA A 645 26.85 -17.31 -4.46
C ALA A 645 28.09 -18.13 -4.87
N ALA A 646 28.18 -19.37 -4.43
CA ALA A 646 29.29 -20.28 -4.77
C ALA A 646 29.39 -20.53 -6.26
N ALA A 647 28.26 -20.74 -6.96
CA ALA A 647 28.18 -20.91 -8.41
C ALA A 647 28.73 -19.70 -9.22
N ARG A 648 28.86 -18.54 -8.58
CA ARG A 648 29.33 -17.25 -9.16
C ARG A 648 30.66 -16.80 -8.58
N GLY A 649 31.27 -17.58 -7.70
CA GLY A 649 32.51 -17.21 -7.00
C GLY A 649 32.37 -16.00 -6.07
N ILE A 650 31.13 -15.71 -5.59
CA ILE A 650 30.79 -14.57 -4.73
C ILE A 650 30.89 -15.03 -3.25
N ARG A 651 31.45 -14.16 -2.41
CA ARG A 651 31.55 -14.31 -0.96
C ARG A 651 30.80 -13.20 -0.25
N ALA A 652 30.42 -13.44 0.98
CA ALA A 652 29.84 -12.40 1.83
C ALA A 652 30.79 -11.19 1.94
N GLY A 653 30.26 -9.99 1.74
CA GLY A 653 31.02 -8.75 1.74
C GLY A 653 31.62 -8.34 0.38
N ASP A 654 31.57 -9.19 -0.64
CA ASP A 654 32.02 -8.82 -1.97
C ASP A 654 31.12 -7.70 -2.54
N VAL A 655 31.72 -6.77 -3.26
CA VAL A 655 30.98 -5.81 -4.08
C VAL A 655 30.56 -6.51 -5.36
N VAL A 656 29.27 -6.45 -5.67
CA VAL A 656 28.66 -7.17 -6.78
C VAL A 656 27.79 -6.24 -7.60
N ARG A 657 27.68 -6.53 -8.89
CA ARG A 657 26.76 -5.91 -9.84
C ARG A 657 25.55 -6.82 -9.99
N VAL A 658 24.37 -6.26 -9.72
CA VAL A 658 23.05 -6.88 -10.01
C VAL A 658 22.49 -6.21 -11.26
N PHE A 659 22.13 -6.98 -12.29
CA PHE A 659 21.73 -6.37 -13.57
C PHE A 659 20.76 -7.22 -14.38
N ASN A 660 20.06 -6.54 -15.28
CA ASN A 660 19.25 -7.11 -16.37
C ASN A 660 19.24 -6.12 -17.56
N ASP A 661 18.37 -6.37 -18.57
CA ASP A 661 18.30 -5.49 -19.77
C ASP A 661 17.81 -4.06 -19.44
N ARG A 662 17.17 -3.81 -18.28
CA ARG A 662 16.70 -2.47 -17.87
C ARG A 662 17.80 -1.62 -17.22
N GLY A 663 18.75 -2.24 -16.56
CA GLY A 663 19.84 -1.52 -15.91
C GLY A 663 20.70 -2.37 -14.99
N SER A 664 21.45 -1.70 -14.14
CA SER A 664 22.35 -2.32 -13.16
C SER A 664 22.44 -1.52 -11.88
N LEU A 665 22.79 -2.21 -10.80
CA LEU A 665 23.00 -1.65 -9.45
C LEU A 665 24.20 -2.32 -8.81
N THR A 666 25.15 -1.54 -8.28
CA THR A 666 26.29 -2.04 -7.50
C THR A 666 25.99 -2.04 -6.02
N VAL A 667 26.15 -3.19 -5.38
CA VAL A 667 25.75 -3.43 -3.98
C VAL A 667 26.68 -4.42 -3.29
N THR A 668 26.59 -4.53 -1.96
CA THR A 668 27.35 -5.51 -1.19
C THR A 668 26.59 -6.84 -1.05
N ALA A 669 27.24 -7.96 -1.31
CA ALA A 669 26.65 -9.28 -1.19
C ALA A 669 26.51 -9.71 0.28
N ILE A 670 25.30 -10.14 0.66
CA ILE A 670 25.03 -10.90 1.89
C ILE A 670 24.78 -12.34 1.45
N VAL A 671 25.53 -13.30 2.03
CA VAL A 671 25.39 -14.72 1.71
C VAL A 671 24.86 -15.45 2.93
N GLY A 672 23.69 -16.07 2.81
CA GLY A 672 23.03 -16.75 3.92
C GLY A 672 21.84 -17.60 3.47
N ASP A 673 21.31 -18.39 4.38
CA ASP A 673 20.15 -19.28 4.19
C ASP A 673 18.79 -18.59 4.44
N GLY A 674 18.82 -17.26 4.59
CA GLY A 674 17.63 -16.43 4.78
C GLY A 674 16.83 -16.19 3.51
N ILE A 675 17.23 -16.76 2.38
CA ILE A 675 16.52 -16.60 1.10
C ILE A 675 16.48 -17.95 0.35
N ALA A 676 15.40 -18.17 -0.39
CA ALA A 676 15.25 -19.38 -1.21
C ALA A 676 16.30 -19.42 -2.32
N ARG A 677 16.77 -20.63 -2.68
CA ARG A 677 17.68 -20.85 -3.80
C ARG A 677 17.06 -20.33 -5.12
N GLY A 678 17.86 -19.67 -5.96
CA GLY A 678 17.41 -19.06 -7.21
C GLY A 678 16.73 -17.70 -7.02
N VAL A 679 16.68 -17.17 -5.78
CA VAL A 679 16.09 -15.89 -5.44
C VAL A 679 17.16 -14.98 -4.84
N VAL A 680 17.07 -13.68 -5.15
CA VAL A 680 17.89 -12.64 -4.51
C VAL A 680 17.01 -11.52 -4.01
N ALA A 681 17.38 -10.92 -2.87
CA ALA A 681 16.64 -9.83 -2.26
C ALA A 681 17.49 -8.56 -2.12
N THR A 682 16.95 -7.43 -2.61
CA THR A 682 17.53 -6.10 -2.38
C THR A 682 16.55 -5.28 -1.55
N LEU A 683 16.96 -4.92 -0.32
CA LEU A 683 16.06 -4.26 0.62
C LEU A 683 15.87 -2.77 0.31
N GLY A 684 14.61 -2.37 0.19
CA GLY A 684 14.11 -1.01 0.32
C GLY A 684 14.39 -0.06 -0.81
N LEU A 685 13.68 1.08 -0.73
CA LEU A 685 13.84 2.22 -1.62
C LEU A 685 14.73 3.26 -0.95
N ARG A 686 15.93 3.47 -1.49
CA ARG A 686 16.80 4.57 -1.10
C ARG A 686 16.56 5.76 -2.03
N TRP A 687 16.77 6.96 -1.54
CA TRP A 687 16.86 8.09 -2.44
C TRP A 687 18.10 7.91 -3.33
N ALA A 688 17.89 7.92 -4.63
CA ALA A 688 18.93 7.67 -5.60
C ALA A 688 20.06 8.71 -5.50
N LYS A 689 19.72 9.99 -5.26
CA LYS A 689 20.70 11.08 -5.07
C LYS A 689 21.60 10.91 -3.83
N LEU A 690 21.26 10.01 -2.91
CA LEU A 690 22.03 9.67 -1.71
C LEU A 690 22.80 8.34 -1.86
N THR A 691 22.87 7.79 -3.06
CA THR A 691 23.67 6.61 -3.40
C THR A 691 24.76 7.01 -4.42
N ASP A 692 25.88 6.29 -4.43
CA ASP A 692 27.05 6.62 -5.28
C ASP A 692 26.69 6.61 -6.77
N GLU A 693 25.88 5.65 -7.23
CA GLU A 693 25.47 5.53 -8.63
C GLU A 693 24.23 6.36 -8.99
N ARG A 694 23.63 7.06 -8.03
CA ARG A 694 22.36 7.76 -8.20
C ARG A 694 21.22 6.87 -8.71
N LYS A 695 21.17 5.63 -8.23
CA LYS A 695 20.20 4.59 -8.60
C LYS A 695 19.64 3.88 -7.37
N ASN A 696 18.51 3.23 -7.52
CA ASN A 696 17.97 2.27 -6.56
C ASN A 696 17.43 1.01 -7.26
N CYS A 697 16.88 0.07 -6.51
CA CYS A 697 16.42 -1.21 -7.05
C CYS A 697 15.38 -1.10 -8.17
N ASN A 698 14.65 0.02 -8.27
CA ASN A 698 13.68 0.24 -9.35
C ASN A 698 14.32 0.48 -10.73
N THR A 699 15.63 0.64 -10.80
CA THR A 699 16.36 0.55 -12.08
C THR A 699 16.20 -0.82 -12.75
N LEU A 700 15.92 -1.88 -11.95
CA LEU A 700 15.81 -3.26 -12.41
C LEU A 700 14.38 -3.73 -12.62
N THR A 701 13.36 -2.97 -12.17
CA THR A 701 11.96 -3.41 -12.14
C THR A 701 11.19 -3.05 -13.41
N SER A 702 10.17 -3.86 -13.74
CA SER A 702 9.33 -3.72 -14.92
C SER A 702 8.09 -2.88 -14.64
N THR A 703 7.59 -2.17 -15.66
CA THR A 703 6.31 -1.43 -15.65
C THR A 703 5.10 -2.31 -16.01
N LYS A 704 5.29 -3.61 -16.24
CA LYS A 704 4.19 -4.53 -16.53
C LYS A 704 3.22 -4.61 -15.35
N PRO A 705 1.92 -4.45 -15.59
CA PRO A 705 0.92 -4.53 -14.52
C PRO A 705 0.63 -5.98 -14.12
N THR A 706 -0.05 -6.16 -12.98
CA THR A 706 -0.65 -7.42 -12.55
C THR A 706 -1.80 -7.83 -13.49
N ASP A 707 -2.20 -9.09 -13.41
CA ASP A 707 -3.33 -9.70 -14.14
C ASP A 707 -4.62 -8.88 -14.06
N GLN A 708 -4.95 -8.38 -12.86
CA GLN A 708 -6.08 -7.49 -12.62
C GLN A 708 -5.70 -6.41 -11.60
N GLY A 709 -6.47 -5.31 -11.57
CA GLY A 709 -6.23 -4.16 -10.70
C GLY A 709 -5.03 -3.29 -11.09
N GLY A 710 -4.32 -3.61 -12.18
CA GLY A 710 -3.25 -2.77 -12.74
C GLY A 710 -2.05 -2.50 -11.80
N GLY A 711 -1.86 -3.32 -10.75
CA GLY A 711 -0.81 -3.14 -9.76
C GLY A 711 0.60 -3.35 -10.31
N ALA A 712 1.62 -2.96 -9.56
CA ALA A 712 3.02 -3.13 -9.96
C ALA A 712 3.54 -4.54 -9.68
N ALA A 713 3.99 -5.24 -10.70
CA ALA A 713 4.63 -6.56 -10.59
C ALA A 713 6.13 -6.42 -10.24
N PHE A 714 6.43 -5.77 -9.11
CA PHE A 714 7.82 -5.44 -8.71
C PHE A 714 8.73 -6.66 -8.49
N PHE A 715 8.17 -7.84 -8.28
CA PHE A 715 8.93 -9.06 -7.98
C PHE A 715 9.02 -10.01 -9.18
N ASP A 716 8.49 -9.60 -10.33
CA ASP A 716 8.57 -10.35 -11.58
C ASP A 716 9.76 -9.90 -12.43
N ASN A 717 10.96 -9.94 -11.86
CA ASN A 717 12.15 -9.54 -12.57
C ASN A 717 13.24 -10.60 -12.41
N LEU A 718 13.82 -11.01 -13.52
CA LEU A 718 15.02 -11.83 -13.55
C LEU A 718 16.27 -10.94 -13.61
N VAL A 719 17.30 -11.34 -12.89
CA VAL A 719 18.60 -10.66 -12.83
C VAL A 719 19.76 -11.64 -12.86
N GLN A 720 20.93 -11.15 -13.22
CA GLN A 720 22.22 -11.77 -12.97
C GLN A 720 22.95 -11.01 -11.87
N VAL A 721 23.77 -11.71 -11.11
CA VAL A 721 24.68 -11.16 -10.10
C VAL A 721 26.11 -11.63 -10.43
N GLU A 722 27.04 -10.70 -10.53
CA GLU A 722 28.44 -10.97 -10.78
C GLU A 722 29.33 -10.13 -9.85
N ARG A 723 30.57 -10.54 -9.63
CA ARG A 723 31.51 -9.69 -8.89
C ARG A 723 31.78 -8.42 -9.69
N SER A 724 31.71 -7.28 -9.04
CA SER A 724 32.21 -6.03 -9.61
C SER A 724 33.74 -6.12 -9.59
N GLU A 725 34.37 -5.98 -10.76
CA GLU A 725 35.81 -5.80 -10.77
C GLU A 725 36.11 -4.47 -10.08
N PRO A 726 37.13 -4.40 -9.20
CA PRO A 726 37.55 -3.11 -8.69
C PRO A 726 37.97 -2.27 -9.90
N ASP A 727 37.50 -1.01 -9.99
CA ASP A 727 37.92 -0.08 -11.00
C ASP A 727 39.46 -0.08 -11.06
N ALA A 728 40.01 -0.47 -12.23
CA ALA A 728 41.44 -0.60 -12.48
C ALA A 728 42.15 0.77 -12.50
#